data_f83b527c0b03b3a4b02538d66f75d60f
#
_entry.id   f83b527c0b03b3a4b02538d66f75d60f
#
_cell.length_a   1.000
_cell.length_b   1.000
_cell.length_c   1.000
_cell.angle_alpha   90.00
_cell.angle_beta   90.00
_cell.angle_gamma   90.00
#
_symmetry.space_group_name_H-M   'P 1'
#
loop_
_entity.id
_entity.type
_entity.pdbx_description
1 polymer ?
#
loop_
_entity_poly.entity_id
_entity_poly.type
_entity_poly.pdbx_seq_one_letter_code
_entity_poly.pdbx_strand_id
1 'polypeptide(L)'
;VRATLVGDEHLHFMIAEDGTRYVRSQQGDFYVKADIEAMTLNAEKRVMKANRHRNTRLRKAMKARADFATNQFVGEKKGLIILVNFQNKSFASGHNQALFNDIANAENYTGNGFKGSVSDYFRAQSGGQFLLTFDVVGPVTLSKEYKYYGENDSDGNDMRPEEMVVEACQLVDGQVDFSKYDWDGDGEVDQVFILYAGHGEADYYYKDTDVVWPHEWELSASDKVQPITLDGVTINTYACSNEINLTGGLDGISTICHEFSHCLGYPDLYDTRYQGHFGMGEFDLMCSGTSNDNGYTPPAYSGYERWVAGWQQPIELTEYTEVKKLKPITDGGEFYVIYNDGNKNEYYVLENRQQKGYDKYIPSRGLMITHVDYTPGAWEYNVVNTIGNYYDENQKVVRNDHQRLTIFHADNDDDSQYWMPGGYYSEQTTSTDLYPANGNNKLTNNSAPAAKLYNKNADGSKLMSKPITNITQNSDGTVSFVFGATESDDPVTGDGEFVKVTRDDQIALGNEYILVCEQYAKAPGAISGWFSSYFQCVDITLDGNTADKGDAQVFTLGGSSAGYSLRMADGKYVSATSAKSIKSSSSEAATWLITPTDDGYVVDAKSTAYVGRIWFNYNSGFTPRFTNYTSTSGLTPAVLYVRQTATGIGSVKAAGKAVGKGIYSLDGRYLGTDLNRLGHGIYIVDGKKVAK
;
A
#
# COMPACT_ATOMS: atom_id res chain seq x y z
N VAL A 1 -8.46 26.75 -18.98
CA VAL A 1 -7.57 25.65 -18.59
C VAL A 1 -8.42 24.66 -17.84
N ARG A 2 -8.39 23.39 -18.21
CA ARG A 2 -8.98 22.33 -17.37
C ARG A 2 -8.03 22.11 -16.21
N ALA A 3 -8.59 21.97 -15.01
CA ALA A 3 -7.83 21.69 -13.82
C ALA A 3 -8.65 20.80 -12.90
N THR A 4 -7.98 19.98 -12.09
CA THR A 4 -8.59 19.05 -11.14
C THR A 4 -8.25 19.52 -9.72
N LEU A 5 -9.22 19.51 -8.82
CA LEU A 5 -9.00 19.73 -7.41
C LEU A 5 -8.26 18.53 -6.84
N VAL A 6 -7.24 18.77 -6.05
CA VAL A 6 -6.53 17.79 -5.24
C VAL A 6 -6.28 18.39 -3.86
N GLY A 7 -6.42 17.59 -2.83
CA GLY A 7 -6.14 18.06 -1.49
C GLY A 7 -7.18 17.63 -0.46
N ASP A 8 -6.95 18.06 0.77
CA ASP A 8 -7.78 17.90 1.95
C ASP A 8 -8.06 19.26 2.61
N GLU A 9 -8.65 19.24 3.78
CA GLU A 9 -8.97 20.45 4.57
C GLU A 9 -7.73 21.25 5.00
N HIS A 10 -6.53 20.65 4.94
CA HIS A 10 -5.28 21.30 5.36
C HIS A 10 -4.48 21.85 4.21
N LEU A 11 -4.53 21.18 3.05
CA LEU A 11 -3.78 21.56 1.86
C LEU A 11 -4.53 21.12 0.60
N HIS A 12 -5.12 22.05 -0.12
CA HIS A 12 -5.75 21.76 -1.40
C HIS A 12 -5.47 22.82 -2.45
N PHE A 13 -5.49 22.43 -3.71
CA PHE A 13 -5.21 23.30 -4.86
C PHE A 13 -5.74 22.67 -6.14
N MET A 14 -5.85 23.49 -7.17
CA MET A 14 -6.17 23.02 -8.53
C MET A 14 -4.89 22.69 -9.28
N ILE A 15 -4.83 21.51 -9.91
CA ILE A 15 -3.74 21.13 -10.81
C ILE A 15 -4.22 21.19 -12.27
N ALA A 16 -3.54 21.95 -13.11
CA ALA A 16 -3.86 22.11 -14.53
C ALA A 16 -3.22 21.03 -15.39
N GLU A 17 -3.69 20.86 -16.64
CA GLU A 17 -3.17 19.87 -17.61
C GLU A 17 -1.65 19.96 -17.86
N ASP A 18 -1.05 21.12 -17.62
CA ASP A 18 0.41 21.34 -17.72
C ASP A 18 1.17 21.09 -16.41
N GLY A 19 0.48 20.61 -15.35
CA GLY A 19 1.03 20.39 -14.02
C GLY A 19 1.16 21.66 -13.17
N THR A 20 0.74 22.82 -13.68
CA THR A 20 0.75 24.06 -12.91
C THR A 20 -0.33 24.01 -11.84
N ARG A 21 0.03 24.41 -10.63
CA ARG A 21 -0.84 24.41 -9.45
C ARG A 21 -1.38 25.80 -9.18
N TYR A 22 -2.68 25.88 -8.87
CA TYR A 22 -3.40 27.14 -8.69
C TYR A 22 -4.26 27.09 -7.43
N VAL A 23 -4.44 28.21 -6.78
CA VAL A 23 -5.44 28.45 -5.73
C VAL A 23 -6.35 29.60 -6.16
N ARG A 24 -7.56 29.63 -5.61
CA ARG A 24 -8.50 30.73 -5.84
C ARG A 24 -7.95 32.03 -5.22
N SER A 25 -8.06 33.12 -5.95
CA SER A 25 -7.63 34.44 -5.47
C SER A 25 -8.65 35.02 -4.48
N GLN A 26 -8.18 35.61 -3.41
CA GLN A 26 -9.02 36.41 -2.51
C GLN A 26 -9.51 37.75 -3.13
N GLN A 27 -8.94 38.14 -4.27
CA GLN A 27 -9.26 39.43 -4.91
C GLN A 27 -10.34 39.31 -6.00
N GLY A 28 -10.97 38.14 -6.18
CA GLY A 28 -12.03 37.90 -7.14
C GLY A 28 -12.07 36.49 -7.69
N ASP A 29 -13.03 36.22 -8.58
CA ASP A 29 -13.28 34.88 -9.16
C ASP A 29 -12.22 34.47 -10.19
N PHE A 30 -10.96 34.45 -9.83
CA PHE A 30 -9.88 33.95 -10.67
C PHE A 30 -8.86 33.17 -9.84
N TYR A 31 -8.10 32.31 -10.52
CA TYR A 31 -7.08 31.47 -9.91
C TYR A 31 -5.69 32.09 -10.10
N VAL A 32 -4.87 32.03 -9.06
CA VAL A 32 -3.46 32.45 -9.07
C VAL A 32 -2.56 31.23 -8.90
N LYS A 33 -1.31 31.35 -9.36
CA LYS A 33 -0.32 30.29 -9.14
C LYS A 33 -0.13 30.06 -7.66
N ALA A 34 -0.24 28.81 -7.24
CA ALA A 34 -0.06 28.39 -5.86
C ALA A 34 1.44 28.35 -5.50
N ASP A 35 1.80 28.91 -4.36
CA ASP A 35 3.09 28.67 -3.70
C ASP A 35 2.94 27.44 -2.78
N ILE A 36 3.07 26.25 -3.37
CA ILE A 36 2.84 24.98 -2.66
C ILE A 36 3.80 24.80 -1.49
N GLU A 37 5.03 25.30 -1.56
CA GLU A 37 6.00 25.19 -0.48
C GLU A 37 5.55 26.02 0.74
N ALA A 38 5.11 27.26 0.50
CA ALA A 38 4.58 28.11 1.55
C ALA A 38 3.27 27.56 2.14
N MET A 39 2.34 27.09 1.29
CA MET A 39 1.07 26.48 1.73
C MET A 39 1.31 25.24 2.57
N THR A 40 2.18 24.34 2.13
CA THR A 40 2.55 23.12 2.88
C THR A 40 3.13 23.48 4.26
N LEU A 41 4.03 24.46 4.32
CA LEU A 41 4.61 24.91 5.59
C LEU A 41 3.55 25.49 6.54
N ASN A 42 2.58 26.23 6.01
CA ASN A 42 1.49 26.78 6.80
C ASN A 42 0.52 25.69 7.27
N ALA A 43 0.17 24.75 6.40
CA ALA A 43 -0.63 23.57 6.77
C ALA A 43 0.04 22.78 7.91
N GLU A 44 1.32 22.47 7.79
CA GLU A 44 2.09 21.78 8.83
C GLU A 44 2.06 22.51 10.19
N LYS A 45 2.17 23.83 10.18
CA LYS A 45 2.10 24.62 11.43
C LYS A 45 0.72 24.54 12.09
N ARG A 46 -0.36 24.50 11.28
CA ARG A 46 -1.73 24.33 11.79
C ARG A 46 -1.92 22.96 12.40
N VAL A 47 -1.59 21.91 11.64
CA VAL A 47 -1.66 20.52 12.08
C VAL A 47 -0.84 20.30 13.38
N MET A 48 0.34 20.89 13.50
CA MET A 48 1.14 20.82 14.73
C MET A 48 0.40 21.44 15.94
N LYS A 49 -0.37 22.50 15.73
CA LYS A 49 -1.09 23.17 16.81
C LYS A 49 -2.23 22.29 17.33
N ALA A 50 -2.98 21.62 16.43
CA ALA A 50 -4.02 20.66 16.78
C ALA A 50 -3.47 19.37 17.38
N ASN A 51 -2.42 18.83 16.81
CA ASN A 51 -1.87 17.53 17.19
C ASN A 51 -1.32 17.44 18.63
N ARG A 52 -1.09 18.54 19.32
CA ARG A 52 -0.68 18.48 20.73
C ARG A 52 -1.69 17.76 21.62
N HIS A 53 -2.97 17.94 21.35
CA HIS A 53 -4.05 17.32 22.10
C HIS A 53 -4.36 15.92 21.53
N ARG A 54 -4.52 15.80 20.21
CA ARG A 54 -4.72 14.55 19.48
C ARG A 54 -3.67 13.51 19.86
N ASN A 55 -2.40 13.90 20.00
CA ASN A 55 -1.32 13.01 20.43
C ASN A 55 -1.54 12.40 21.83
N THR A 56 -2.20 13.11 22.71
CA THR A 56 -2.54 12.59 24.03
C THR A 56 -3.59 11.48 23.90
N ARG A 57 -4.58 11.64 23.01
CA ARG A 57 -5.60 10.63 22.70
C ARG A 57 -5.00 9.42 22.01
N LEU A 58 -4.17 9.63 20.98
CA LEU A 58 -3.49 8.53 20.26
C LEU A 58 -2.60 7.73 21.21
N ARG A 59 -1.88 8.39 22.11
CA ARG A 59 -1.07 7.72 23.15
C ARG A 59 -1.95 6.96 24.15
N LYS A 60 -3.12 7.47 24.50
CA LYS A 60 -4.12 6.76 25.34
C LYS A 60 -4.64 5.53 24.59
N ALA A 61 -5.07 5.65 23.33
CA ALA A 61 -5.54 4.56 22.50
C ALA A 61 -4.46 3.46 22.32
N MET A 62 -3.21 3.86 22.07
CA MET A 62 -2.08 2.92 21.96
C MET A 62 -1.72 2.26 23.30
N LYS A 63 -1.93 2.95 24.42
CA LYS A 63 -1.73 2.39 25.75
C LYS A 63 -2.85 1.41 26.13
N ALA A 64 -4.06 1.66 25.65
CA ALA A 64 -5.20 0.75 25.79
C ALA A 64 -5.02 -0.59 25.07
N ARG A 65 -4.12 -0.69 24.09
CA ARG A 65 -3.70 -1.97 23.47
C ARG A 65 -3.21 -2.99 24.51
N ALA A 66 -2.60 -2.51 25.59
CA ALA A 66 -2.04 -3.39 26.61
C ALA A 66 -3.06 -3.83 27.67
N ASP A 67 -4.20 -3.15 27.76
CA ASP A 67 -5.20 -3.43 28.81
C ASP A 67 -6.64 -3.26 28.27
N PHE A 68 -7.22 -4.38 27.86
CA PHE A 68 -8.59 -4.43 27.33
C PHE A 68 -9.64 -3.90 28.33
N ALA A 69 -9.34 -3.92 29.63
CA ALA A 69 -10.26 -3.48 30.68
C ALA A 69 -10.40 -1.93 30.76
N THR A 70 -9.46 -1.20 30.18
CA THR A 70 -9.46 0.28 30.15
C THR A 70 -9.73 0.86 28.75
N ASN A 71 -10.14 0.00 27.80
CA ASN A 71 -10.42 0.45 26.44
C ASN A 71 -11.71 1.29 26.40
N GLN A 72 -11.58 2.59 26.10
CA GLN A 72 -12.71 3.51 25.95
C GLN A 72 -13.58 3.21 24.71
N PHE A 73 -13.09 2.44 23.75
CA PHE A 73 -13.80 2.08 22.50
C PHE A 73 -14.54 0.74 22.59
N VAL A 74 -15.04 0.39 23.77
CA VAL A 74 -15.88 -0.80 23.98
C VAL A 74 -17.12 -0.43 24.80
N GLY A 75 -18.14 -1.27 24.69
CA GLY A 75 -19.42 -1.09 25.36
C GLY A 75 -20.33 -0.08 24.65
N GLU A 76 -21.36 0.34 25.36
CA GLU A 76 -22.32 1.34 24.87
C GLU A 76 -21.72 2.73 25.02
N LYS A 77 -21.68 3.48 23.93
CA LYS A 77 -21.21 4.86 23.87
C LYS A 77 -22.22 5.72 23.13
N LYS A 78 -22.25 7.01 23.49
CA LYS A 78 -23.08 7.99 22.81
C LYS A 78 -22.22 9.02 22.07
N GLY A 79 -22.51 9.24 20.80
CA GLY A 79 -22.05 10.36 20.02
C GLY A 79 -23.10 11.45 19.95
N LEU A 80 -22.71 12.66 19.57
CA LEU A 80 -23.60 13.79 19.36
C LEU A 80 -23.49 14.28 17.93
N ILE A 81 -24.61 14.35 17.21
CA ILE A 81 -24.74 15.02 15.90
C ILE A 81 -25.65 16.21 16.05
N ILE A 82 -25.13 17.40 15.76
CA ILE A 82 -25.89 18.64 15.77
C ILE A 82 -26.19 19.04 14.31
N LEU A 83 -27.45 19.11 13.96
CA LEU A 83 -27.91 19.56 12.65
C LEU A 83 -27.91 21.09 12.62
N VAL A 84 -27.28 21.68 11.59
CA VAL A 84 -27.06 23.12 11.51
C VAL A 84 -27.59 23.70 10.20
N ASN A 85 -28.49 24.68 10.32
CA ASN A 85 -28.83 25.61 9.24
C ASN A 85 -27.96 26.88 9.38
N PHE A 86 -27.61 27.46 8.27
CA PHE A 86 -27.08 28.82 8.21
C PHE A 86 -28.21 29.83 8.06
N GLN A 87 -27.94 31.12 8.31
CA GLN A 87 -28.94 32.16 8.17
C GLN A 87 -29.61 32.18 6.80
N ASN A 88 -28.87 31.90 5.74
CA ASN A 88 -29.32 31.93 4.35
C ASN A 88 -29.41 30.52 3.69
N LYS A 89 -29.13 29.44 4.41
CA LYS A 89 -29.17 28.08 3.88
C LYS A 89 -29.74 27.12 4.91
N SER A 90 -30.77 26.39 4.52
CA SER A 90 -31.41 25.36 5.34
C SER A 90 -31.33 24.00 4.65
N PHE A 91 -31.48 22.94 5.42
CA PHE A 91 -31.61 21.57 4.91
C PHE A 91 -32.67 21.49 3.81
N ALA A 92 -32.49 20.64 2.83
CA ALA A 92 -33.42 20.37 1.75
C ALA A 92 -34.75 19.82 2.30
N SER A 93 -35.80 20.00 1.53
CA SER A 93 -37.12 19.52 1.92
C SER A 93 -37.13 18.02 2.13
N GLY A 94 -37.57 17.58 3.31
CA GLY A 94 -37.53 16.17 3.73
C GLY A 94 -36.25 15.74 4.46
N HIS A 95 -35.19 16.54 4.41
CA HIS A 95 -33.98 16.30 5.19
C HIS A 95 -34.14 16.89 6.59
N ASN A 96 -34.55 16.08 7.51
CA ASN A 96 -34.92 16.50 8.87
C ASN A 96 -34.26 15.60 9.91
N GLN A 97 -34.42 15.97 11.19
CA GLN A 97 -33.86 15.25 12.31
C GLN A 97 -34.18 13.75 12.30
N ALA A 98 -35.42 13.37 11.94
CA ALA A 98 -35.81 11.96 11.90
C ALA A 98 -35.02 11.16 10.84
N LEU A 99 -34.85 11.74 9.65
CA LEU A 99 -34.04 11.11 8.59
C LEU A 99 -32.57 10.93 9.03
N PHE A 100 -31.95 11.97 9.58
CA PHE A 100 -30.56 11.89 10.02
C PHE A 100 -30.40 11.01 11.26
N ASN A 101 -31.42 10.92 12.12
CA ASN A 101 -31.42 9.94 13.18
C ASN A 101 -31.45 8.50 12.65
N ASP A 102 -32.23 8.23 11.61
CA ASP A 102 -32.23 6.91 10.96
C ASP A 102 -30.90 6.59 10.29
N ILE A 103 -30.29 7.56 9.57
CA ILE A 103 -28.96 7.42 8.96
C ILE A 103 -27.90 7.14 10.03
N ALA A 104 -27.98 7.80 11.19
CA ALA A 104 -27.03 7.61 12.27
C ALA A 104 -27.22 6.28 13.02
N ASN A 105 -28.48 5.85 13.25
CA ASN A 105 -28.78 4.84 14.28
C ASN A 105 -29.60 3.63 13.81
N ALA A 106 -30.39 3.73 12.72
CA ALA A 106 -31.33 2.65 12.41
C ALA A 106 -30.60 1.34 12.04
N GLU A 107 -31.01 0.25 12.68
CA GLU A 107 -30.40 -1.06 12.42
C GLU A 107 -30.67 -1.51 10.98
N ASN A 108 -29.61 -1.96 10.30
CA ASN A 108 -29.62 -2.42 8.91
C ASN A 108 -30.23 -1.38 7.95
N TYR A 109 -29.89 -0.11 8.15
CA TYR A 109 -30.41 0.96 7.31
C TYR A 109 -30.03 0.79 5.84
N THR A 110 -31.03 0.86 4.97
CA THR A 110 -30.85 0.74 3.50
C THR A 110 -31.57 1.83 2.72
N GLY A 111 -32.11 2.83 3.43
CA GLY A 111 -32.71 4.01 2.81
C GLY A 111 -31.65 4.75 1.97
N ASN A 112 -32.10 5.38 0.87
CA ASN A 112 -31.26 6.24 0.02
C ASN A 112 -29.97 5.59 -0.53
N GLY A 113 -29.89 4.25 -0.59
CA GLY A 113 -28.72 3.54 -1.10
C GLY A 113 -27.63 3.21 -0.08
N PHE A 114 -27.80 3.61 1.17
CA PHE A 114 -26.82 3.37 2.23
C PHE A 114 -26.65 1.89 2.58
N LYS A 115 -25.44 1.54 2.94
CA LYS A 115 -25.08 0.22 3.48
C LYS A 115 -24.98 0.28 5.00
N GLY A 116 -26.12 0.17 5.69
CA GLY A 116 -26.21 0.33 7.14
C GLY A 116 -26.23 1.80 7.56
N SER A 117 -26.47 2.03 8.84
CA SER A 117 -26.28 3.33 9.52
C SER A 117 -24.83 3.52 9.97
N VAL A 118 -24.49 4.71 10.47
CA VAL A 118 -23.20 4.97 11.12
C VAL A 118 -22.99 4.02 12.31
N SER A 119 -24.02 3.81 13.13
CA SER A 119 -24.00 2.81 14.24
C SER A 119 -23.78 1.38 13.74
N ASP A 120 -24.42 0.99 12.64
CA ASP A 120 -24.20 -0.34 12.03
C ASP A 120 -22.75 -0.51 11.57
N TYR A 121 -22.15 0.55 11.00
CA TYR A 121 -20.75 0.53 10.57
C TYR A 121 -19.83 0.23 11.76
N PHE A 122 -19.83 1.04 12.80
CA PHE A 122 -18.94 0.85 13.96
C PHE A 122 -19.21 -0.45 14.69
N ARG A 123 -20.47 -0.88 14.82
CA ARG A 123 -20.84 -2.20 15.35
C ARG A 123 -20.22 -3.33 14.54
N ALA A 124 -20.27 -3.25 13.22
CA ALA A 124 -19.69 -4.27 12.34
C ALA A 124 -18.16 -4.30 12.42
N GLN A 125 -17.51 -3.12 12.43
CA GLN A 125 -16.05 -3.05 12.49
C GLN A 125 -15.49 -3.58 13.79
N SER A 126 -16.19 -3.33 14.91
CA SER A 126 -15.78 -3.81 16.24
C SER A 126 -16.16 -5.25 16.56
N GLY A 127 -16.84 -5.96 15.65
CA GLY A 127 -17.41 -7.28 15.96
C GLY A 127 -18.47 -7.21 17.07
N GLY A 128 -19.19 -6.09 17.17
CA GLY A 128 -20.23 -5.85 18.17
C GLY A 128 -19.73 -5.41 19.54
N GLN A 129 -18.44 -5.09 19.68
CA GLN A 129 -17.87 -4.67 20.97
C GLN A 129 -18.05 -3.17 21.23
N PHE A 130 -18.11 -2.35 20.19
CA PHE A 130 -18.33 -0.91 20.26
C PHE A 130 -19.74 -0.58 19.76
N LEU A 131 -20.63 -0.24 20.69
CA LEU A 131 -22.05 0.00 20.44
C LEU A 131 -22.30 1.50 20.49
N LEU A 132 -21.82 2.19 19.45
CA LEU A 132 -21.97 3.64 19.30
C LEU A 132 -23.37 3.96 18.80
N THR A 133 -24.08 4.83 19.52
CA THR A 133 -25.37 5.41 19.11
C THR A 133 -25.28 6.93 19.20
N PHE A 134 -26.09 7.61 18.40
CA PHE A 134 -26.02 9.08 18.32
C PHE A 134 -27.29 9.72 18.83
N ASP A 135 -27.14 10.75 19.65
CA ASP A 135 -28.19 11.73 19.86
C ASP A 135 -28.11 12.76 18.72
N VAL A 136 -29.14 12.80 17.87
CA VAL A 136 -29.23 13.74 16.75
C VAL A 136 -30.16 14.88 17.15
N VAL A 137 -29.66 16.10 17.19
CA VAL A 137 -30.40 17.29 17.66
C VAL A 137 -30.43 18.40 16.64
N GLY A 138 -31.38 19.31 16.79
CA GLY A 138 -31.60 20.39 15.83
C GLY A 138 -32.63 20.04 14.74
N PRO A 139 -32.65 20.71 13.55
CA PRO A 139 -31.65 21.71 13.17
C PRO A 139 -31.75 23.03 13.91
N VAL A 140 -30.63 23.55 14.36
CA VAL A 140 -30.50 24.92 14.86
C VAL A 140 -30.08 25.85 13.73
N THR A 141 -30.39 27.14 13.84
CA THR A 141 -30.02 28.11 12.80
C THR A 141 -28.99 29.08 13.36
N LEU A 142 -27.84 29.09 12.70
CA LEU A 142 -26.74 30.00 13.06
C LEU A 142 -27.04 31.45 12.70
N SER A 143 -26.35 32.37 13.39
CA SER A 143 -26.57 33.80 13.25
C SER A 143 -26.02 34.41 11.96
N LYS A 144 -25.13 33.69 11.22
CA LYS A 144 -24.46 34.16 10.00
C LYS A 144 -24.82 33.29 8.82
N GLU A 145 -24.55 33.83 7.62
CA GLU A 145 -24.62 33.10 6.37
C GLU A 145 -23.52 32.06 6.27
N TYR A 146 -23.69 31.03 5.42
CA TYR A 146 -22.70 29.96 5.25
C TYR A 146 -21.31 30.49 4.88
N LYS A 147 -21.25 31.53 4.01
CA LYS A 147 -20.00 32.16 3.60
C LYS A 147 -19.18 32.75 4.74
N TYR A 148 -19.81 33.17 5.83
CA TYR A 148 -19.07 33.67 6.97
C TYR A 148 -18.20 32.59 7.62
N TYR A 149 -18.69 31.36 7.68
CA TYR A 149 -18.00 30.25 8.32
C TYR A 149 -17.00 29.57 7.38
N GLY A 150 -17.37 29.39 6.10
CA GLY A 150 -16.57 28.70 5.08
C GLY A 150 -15.78 29.61 4.13
N GLU A 151 -15.71 30.95 4.40
CA GLU A 151 -14.85 31.84 3.62
C GLU A 151 -13.38 31.45 3.77
N ASN A 152 -12.69 31.28 2.65
CA ASN A 152 -11.31 30.83 2.64
C ASN A 152 -10.29 31.94 2.92
N ASP A 153 -9.22 31.58 3.62
CA ASP A 153 -8.03 32.42 3.77
C ASP A 153 -7.14 32.40 2.50
N SER A 154 -5.94 33.01 2.55
CA SER A 154 -5.02 33.07 1.41
C SER A 154 -4.45 31.71 0.98
N ASP A 155 -4.49 30.73 1.87
CA ASP A 155 -4.00 29.38 1.64
C ASP A 155 -5.12 28.42 1.22
N GLY A 156 -6.37 28.93 1.16
CA GLY A 156 -7.55 28.17 0.76
C GLY A 156 -8.28 27.48 1.91
N ASN A 157 -7.96 27.77 3.18
CA ASN A 157 -8.60 27.11 4.31
C ASN A 157 -9.74 27.95 4.89
N ASP A 158 -10.76 27.28 5.38
CA ASP A 158 -11.88 27.91 6.07
C ASP A 158 -11.42 28.82 7.20
N MET A 159 -11.98 30.02 7.24
CA MET A 159 -11.57 31.04 8.21
C MET A 159 -12.23 30.90 9.57
N ARG A 160 -13.43 30.31 9.67
CA ARG A 160 -14.26 30.38 10.91
C ARG A 160 -15.11 29.13 11.15
N PRO A 161 -14.71 27.91 10.75
CA PRO A 161 -15.53 26.74 11.00
C PRO A 161 -15.69 26.47 12.49
N GLU A 162 -14.70 26.79 13.31
CA GLU A 162 -14.76 26.62 14.76
C GLU A 162 -15.79 27.51 15.42
N GLU A 163 -16.05 28.72 14.86
CA GLU A 163 -17.13 29.57 15.34
C GLU A 163 -18.51 28.94 15.08
N MET A 164 -18.68 28.21 13.95
CA MET A 164 -19.88 27.41 13.68
C MET A 164 -20.11 26.38 14.78
N VAL A 165 -19.08 25.66 15.17
CA VAL A 165 -19.14 24.62 16.20
C VAL A 165 -19.53 25.20 17.57
N VAL A 166 -18.85 26.25 17.98
CA VAL A 166 -19.12 26.93 19.27
C VAL A 166 -20.57 27.45 19.33
N GLU A 167 -21.03 28.12 18.27
CA GLU A 167 -22.41 28.64 18.22
C GLU A 167 -23.44 27.49 18.19
N ALA A 168 -23.21 26.42 17.45
CA ALA A 168 -24.08 25.26 17.41
C ALA A 168 -24.21 24.60 18.79
N CYS A 169 -23.09 24.35 19.48
CA CYS A 169 -23.10 23.79 20.83
C CYS A 169 -23.89 24.68 21.83
N GLN A 170 -23.68 26.00 21.81
CA GLN A 170 -24.40 26.93 22.65
C GLN A 170 -25.92 26.97 22.37
N LEU A 171 -26.32 26.80 21.10
CA LEU A 171 -27.74 26.78 20.73
C LEU A 171 -28.48 25.53 21.17
N VAL A 172 -27.77 24.40 21.35
CA VAL A 172 -28.37 23.15 21.81
C VAL A 172 -28.13 22.82 23.28
N ASP A 173 -27.38 23.64 24.01
CA ASP A 173 -27.02 23.46 25.41
C ASP A 173 -28.23 23.12 26.32
N GLY A 174 -29.37 23.79 26.13
CA GLY A 174 -30.61 23.46 26.86
C GLY A 174 -31.35 22.20 26.42
N GLN A 175 -30.86 21.48 25.40
CA GLN A 175 -31.49 20.28 24.82
C GLN A 175 -30.69 19.01 25.07
N VAL A 176 -29.40 19.12 25.28
CA VAL A 176 -28.45 18.01 25.49
C VAL A 176 -27.70 18.21 26.82
N ASP A 177 -27.19 17.11 27.34
CA ASP A 177 -26.30 17.07 28.47
C ASP A 177 -24.94 16.55 27.93
N PHE A 178 -23.99 17.47 27.74
CA PHE A 178 -22.70 17.21 27.11
C PHE A 178 -21.84 16.21 27.91
N SER A 179 -22.07 16.09 29.23
CA SER A 179 -21.35 15.13 30.06
C SER A 179 -21.55 13.66 29.64
N LYS A 180 -22.57 13.36 28.83
CA LYS A 180 -22.84 12.01 28.30
C LYS A 180 -21.89 11.58 27.19
N TYR A 181 -21.17 12.52 26.61
CA TYR A 181 -20.26 12.29 25.49
C TYR A 181 -18.78 12.30 25.89
N ASP A 182 -18.50 12.35 27.19
CA ASP A 182 -17.21 12.09 27.82
C ASP A 182 -17.14 10.60 28.17
N TRP A 183 -16.47 9.82 27.30
CA TRP A 183 -16.51 8.36 27.37
C TRP A 183 -15.57 7.75 28.41
N ASP A 184 -14.47 8.43 28.71
CA ASP A 184 -13.45 7.96 29.65
C ASP A 184 -13.43 8.72 30.98
N GLY A 185 -14.28 9.74 31.13
CA GLY A 185 -14.45 10.50 32.37
C GLY A 185 -13.30 11.46 32.65
N ASP A 186 -12.61 11.91 31.60
CA ASP A 186 -11.47 12.83 31.74
C ASP A 186 -11.88 14.30 31.78
N GLY A 187 -13.17 14.60 31.63
CA GLY A 187 -13.75 15.93 31.68
C GLY A 187 -13.77 16.65 30.33
N GLU A 188 -13.54 15.92 29.26
CA GLU A 188 -13.64 16.38 27.88
C GLU A 188 -14.60 15.55 27.06
N VAL A 189 -15.39 16.17 26.20
CA VAL A 189 -16.25 15.50 25.22
C VAL A 189 -15.36 14.84 24.15
N ASP A 190 -15.53 13.54 23.90
CA ASP A 190 -14.71 12.78 22.95
C ASP A 190 -14.82 13.34 21.53
N GLN A 191 -16.05 13.68 21.07
CA GLN A 191 -16.26 14.40 19.83
C GLN A 191 -17.66 15.01 19.76
N VAL A 192 -17.79 16.20 19.19
CA VAL A 192 -19.05 16.79 18.71
C VAL A 192 -19.03 16.73 17.19
N PHE A 193 -20.10 16.23 16.58
CA PHE A 193 -20.24 16.19 15.13
C PHE A 193 -21.26 17.22 14.64
N ILE A 194 -20.86 18.10 13.72
CA ILE A 194 -21.72 19.08 13.08
C ILE A 194 -22.09 18.58 11.68
N LEU A 195 -23.40 18.37 11.44
CA LEU A 195 -23.92 18.12 10.09
C LEU A 195 -24.60 19.40 9.60
N TYR A 196 -24.00 20.06 8.62
CA TYR A 196 -24.47 21.35 8.13
C TYR A 196 -25.24 21.26 6.81
N ALA A 197 -26.20 22.16 6.62
CA ALA A 197 -27.07 22.21 5.45
C ALA A 197 -26.31 22.61 4.18
N GLY A 198 -26.55 21.89 3.08
CA GLY A 198 -26.00 22.17 1.76
C GLY A 198 -24.80 21.32 1.40
N HIS A 199 -23.93 21.85 0.55
CA HIS A 199 -22.73 21.18 0.05
C HIS A 199 -21.51 21.46 0.92
N GLY A 200 -20.52 20.55 0.88
CA GLY A 200 -19.18 20.76 1.39
C GLY A 200 -18.23 21.26 0.30
N GLU A 201 -17.17 21.95 0.68
CA GLU A 201 -16.21 22.51 -0.29
C GLU A 201 -15.48 21.41 -1.07
N ALA A 202 -15.12 20.30 -0.44
CA ALA A 202 -14.45 19.17 -1.09
C ALA A 202 -15.13 18.75 -2.39
N ASP A 203 -16.47 18.69 -2.41
CA ASP A 203 -17.25 18.35 -3.57
C ASP A 203 -17.62 19.58 -4.43
N TYR A 204 -17.76 20.75 -3.81
CA TYR A 204 -18.39 21.91 -4.43
C TYR A 204 -17.40 23.00 -4.85
N TYR A 205 -16.12 22.78 -4.67
CA TYR A 205 -15.02 23.72 -4.94
C TYR A 205 -15.09 24.41 -6.31
N TYR A 206 -15.54 23.68 -7.31
CA TYR A 206 -15.69 24.25 -8.68
C TYR A 206 -16.82 25.28 -8.81
N LYS A 207 -17.73 25.32 -7.87
CA LYS A 207 -18.91 26.20 -7.89
C LYS A 207 -18.84 27.27 -6.83
N ASP A 208 -18.48 26.91 -5.63
CA ASP A 208 -18.37 27.82 -4.49
C ASP A 208 -17.33 27.30 -3.50
N THR A 209 -16.34 28.12 -3.17
CA THR A 209 -15.31 27.82 -2.18
C THR A 209 -15.56 28.50 -0.84
N ASP A 210 -16.72 29.19 -0.68
CA ASP A 210 -17.12 29.80 0.57
C ASP A 210 -18.05 28.88 1.40
N VAL A 211 -18.05 27.59 1.14
CA VAL A 211 -18.73 26.54 1.92
C VAL A 211 -17.71 25.77 2.74
N VAL A 212 -18.08 25.31 3.92
CA VAL A 212 -17.15 24.65 4.84
C VAL A 212 -16.65 23.33 4.23
N TRP A 213 -15.34 23.07 4.33
CA TRP A 213 -14.75 21.78 4.01
C TRP A 213 -15.05 20.78 5.12
N PRO A 214 -15.56 19.56 4.87
CA PRO A 214 -15.69 18.49 5.86
C PRO A 214 -14.34 18.14 6.50
N HIS A 215 -14.25 18.14 7.83
CA HIS A 215 -12.99 17.89 8.55
C HIS A 215 -13.19 17.50 10.01
N GLU A 216 -12.17 16.90 10.61
CA GLU A 216 -11.99 16.80 12.07
C GLU A 216 -10.95 17.80 12.54
N TRP A 217 -11.23 18.50 13.65
CA TRP A 217 -10.33 19.50 14.19
C TRP A 217 -10.54 19.75 15.70
N GLU A 218 -9.77 20.69 16.22
CA GLU A 218 -9.82 21.09 17.63
C GLU A 218 -10.00 22.60 17.79
N LEU A 219 -10.92 23.02 18.67
CA LEU A 219 -11.13 24.45 19.01
C LEU A 219 -9.86 25.10 19.56
N SER A 220 -9.04 24.35 20.30
CA SER A 220 -7.75 24.81 20.84
C SER A 220 -6.72 25.18 19.77
N ALA A 221 -6.88 24.69 18.56
CA ALA A 221 -6.02 25.03 17.41
C ALA A 221 -6.43 26.34 16.73
N SER A 222 -7.66 26.81 16.95
CA SER A 222 -8.16 28.06 16.39
C SER A 222 -7.45 29.31 16.99
N ASP A 223 -7.35 30.35 16.16
CA ASP A 223 -6.96 31.69 16.60
C ASP A 223 -8.18 32.57 16.90
N LYS A 224 -9.40 32.07 16.64
CA LYS A 224 -10.68 32.81 16.77
C LYS A 224 -11.44 32.45 18.02
N VAL A 225 -11.42 31.18 18.40
CA VAL A 225 -12.16 30.65 19.53
C VAL A 225 -11.25 29.90 20.49
N GLN A 226 -11.77 29.52 21.64
CA GLN A 226 -11.12 28.62 22.60
C GLN A 226 -12.08 27.48 22.92
N PRO A 227 -11.60 26.34 23.44
CA PRO A 227 -12.47 25.32 23.99
C PRO A 227 -13.50 25.91 24.95
N ILE A 228 -14.73 25.43 24.89
CA ILE A 228 -15.83 25.88 25.72
C ILE A 228 -16.20 24.83 26.76
N THR A 229 -16.77 25.24 27.87
CA THR A 229 -17.24 24.34 28.94
C THR A 229 -18.75 24.44 29.06
N LEU A 230 -19.45 23.32 28.82
CA LEU A 230 -20.89 23.14 29.00
C LEU A 230 -21.12 21.90 29.87
N ASP A 231 -22.11 21.91 30.75
CA ASP A 231 -22.44 20.80 31.66
C ASP A 231 -21.25 20.24 32.48
N GLY A 232 -20.22 21.05 32.68
CA GLY A 232 -19.05 20.66 33.47
C GLY A 232 -17.95 19.91 32.69
N VAL A 233 -18.14 19.70 31.40
CA VAL A 233 -17.15 19.09 30.50
C VAL A 233 -16.65 20.07 29.46
N THR A 234 -15.44 19.91 29.00
CA THR A 234 -14.82 20.75 27.97
C THR A 234 -15.15 20.20 26.58
N ILE A 235 -15.58 21.04 25.67
CA ILE A 235 -15.74 20.75 24.24
C ILE A 235 -14.54 21.34 23.53
N ASN A 236 -13.74 20.47 22.89
CA ASN A 236 -12.54 20.83 22.15
C ASN A 236 -12.49 20.15 20.79
N THR A 237 -12.60 18.81 20.74
CA THR A 237 -12.59 18.03 19.51
C THR A 237 -13.95 18.08 18.84
N TYR A 238 -13.94 18.34 17.54
CA TYR A 238 -15.14 18.31 16.72
C TYR A 238 -14.85 17.73 15.35
N ALA A 239 -15.89 17.26 14.67
CA ALA A 239 -15.86 17.02 13.25
C ALA A 239 -17.07 17.62 12.57
N CYS A 240 -17.02 17.82 11.26
CA CYS A 240 -18.15 18.31 10.50
C CYS A 240 -18.24 17.66 9.12
N SER A 241 -19.48 17.61 8.60
CA SER A 241 -19.77 17.12 7.25
C SER A 241 -20.99 17.82 6.68
N ASN A 242 -21.20 17.69 5.38
CA ASN A 242 -22.27 18.32 4.63
C ASN A 242 -23.47 17.40 4.46
N GLU A 243 -24.61 18.03 4.14
CA GLU A 243 -25.88 17.36 3.85
C GLU A 243 -25.90 16.72 2.45
N ILE A 244 -25.36 17.43 1.45
CA ILE A 244 -25.60 17.17 0.03
C ILE A 244 -24.27 16.95 -0.70
N ASN A 245 -24.18 15.81 -1.39
CA ASN A 245 -23.02 15.48 -2.23
C ASN A 245 -23.03 16.26 -3.57
N LEU A 246 -21.97 16.09 -4.38
CA LEU A 246 -21.79 16.75 -5.67
C LEU A 246 -22.98 16.55 -6.64
N THR A 247 -23.65 15.41 -6.59
CA THR A 247 -24.77 15.08 -7.49
C THR A 247 -26.11 15.67 -7.06
N GLY A 248 -26.16 16.27 -5.86
CA GLY A 248 -27.38 16.87 -5.28
C GLY A 248 -28.23 15.87 -4.48
N GLY A 249 -27.74 14.67 -4.24
CA GLY A 249 -28.32 13.70 -3.29
C GLY A 249 -27.78 13.89 -1.89
N LEU A 250 -28.29 13.08 -0.93
CA LEU A 250 -27.68 13.00 0.41
C LEU A 250 -26.20 12.62 0.30
N ASP A 251 -25.36 13.22 1.13
CA ASP A 251 -24.02 12.74 1.30
C ASP A 251 -24.00 11.37 1.99
N GLY A 252 -22.99 10.54 1.66
CA GLY A 252 -22.85 9.20 2.21
C GLY A 252 -22.40 9.17 3.66
N ILE A 253 -22.49 8.00 4.32
CA ILE A 253 -21.99 7.86 5.68
C ILE A 253 -20.46 7.78 5.75
N SER A 254 -19.77 7.63 4.61
CA SER A 254 -18.31 7.45 4.60
C SER A 254 -17.58 8.64 5.21
N THR A 255 -17.99 9.87 4.86
CA THR A 255 -17.39 11.10 5.44
C THR A 255 -17.62 11.13 6.95
N ILE A 256 -18.85 10.89 7.42
CA ILE A 256 -19.14 10.84 8.86
C ILE A 256 -18.29 9.76 9.56
N CYS A 257 -18.17 8.58 8.95
CA CYS A 257 -17.38 7.49 9.53
C CYS A 257 -15.88 7.81 9.53
N HIS A 258 -15.36 8.46 8.49
CA HIS A 258 -13.96 8.89 8.39
C HIS A 258 -13.62 9.91 9.47
N GLU A 259 -14.34 11.04 9.50
CA GLU A 259 -14.09 12.12 10.45
C GLU A 259 -14.28 11.65 11.90
N PHE A 260 -15.28 10.80 12.14
CA PHE A 260 -15.48 10.22 13.46
C PHE A 260 -14.38 9.23 13.85
N SER A 261 -13.73 8.58 12.87
CA SER A 261 -12.63 7.65 13.11
C SER A 261 -11.37 8.33 13.62
N HIS A 262 -11.19 9.60 13.31
CA HIS A 262 -10.09 10.38 13.90
C HIS A 262 -10.19 10.47 15.43
N CYS A 263 -11.40 10.52 16.02
CA CYS A 263 -11.54 10.47 17.47
C CYS A 263 -11.15 9.11 18.08
N LEU A 264 -11.12 8.04 17.29
CA LEU A 264 -10.56 6.75 17.69
C LEU A 264 -9.01 6.74 17.63
N GLY A 265 -8.40 7.82 17.16
CA GLY A 265 -6.95 7.99 17.06
C GLY A 265 -6.34 7.53 15.76
N TYR A 266 -7.12 7.33 14.69
CA TYR A 266 -6.59 6.99 13.37
C TYR A 266 -6.09 8.24 12.65
N PRO A 267 -4.87 8.22 12.09
CA PRO A 267 -4.41 9.25 11.16
C PRO A 267 -4.98 8.99 9.76
N ASP A 268 -4.84 9.96 8.89
CA ASP A 268 -5.02 9.74 7.46
C ASP A 268 -3.97 8.78 6.91
N LEU A 269 -4.41 7.88 6.06
CA LEU A 269 -3.56 6.88 5.42
C LEU A 269 -3.34 7.16 3.92
N TYR A 270 -3.74 8.34 3.45
CA TYR A 270 -3.35 8.87 2.15
C TYR A 270 -2.11 9.76 2.25
N ASP A 271 -1.58 10.19 1.12
CA ASP A 271 -0.49 11.15 1.04
C ASP A 271 -1.04 12.57 1.25
N THR A 272 -0.95 13.10 2.47
CA THR A 272 -1.48 14.40 2.86
C THR A 272 -0.82 15.61 2.17
N ARG A 273 0.18 15.37 1.30
CA ARG A 273 0.77 16.40 0.42
C ARG A 273 0.45 16.20 -1.05
N TYR A 274 -0.34 15.19 -1.38
CA TYR A 274 -0.77 14.90 -2.75
C TYR A 274 0.38 14.84 -3.76
N GLN A 275 1.47 14.18 -3.38
CA GLN A 275 2.62 13.91 -4.24
C GLN A 275 2.38 12.71 -5.15
N GLY A 276 1.29 11.97 -4.92
CA GLY A 276 0.85 10.84 -5.71
C GLY A 276 1.16 9.48 -5.12
N HIS A 277 1.58 9.40 -3.86
CA HIS A 277 1.80 8.12 -3.18
C HIS A 277 0.47 7.41 -2.92
N PHE A 278 0.46 6.08 -3.04
CA PHE A 278 -0.76 5.28 -2.98
C PHE A 278 -1.43 5.28 -1.60
N GLY A 279 -0.63 5.23 -0.53
CA GLY A 279 -1.17 5.04 0.83
C GLY A 279 -1.81 3.67 0.99
N MET A 280 -3.10 3.66 1.35
CA MET A 280 -3.95 2.46 1.42
C MET A 280 -5.01 2.42 0.32
N GLY A 281 -5.07 3.44 -0.53
CA GLY A 281 -6.01 3.54 -1.65
C GLY A 281 -7.47 3.38 -1.22
N GLU A 282 -8.28 2.80 -2.09
CA GLU A 282 -9.71 2.55 -1.86
C GLU A 282 -9.97 1.33 -0.95
N PHE A 283 -8.92 0.67 -0.43
CA PHE A 283 -9.07 -0.43 0.52
C PHE A 283 -9.34 0.02 1.96
N ASP A 284 -9.20 1.30 2.24
CA ASP A 284 -9.21 1.82 3.61
C ASP A 284 -10.05 3.09 3.73
N LEU A 285 -10.82 3.19 4.85
CA LEU A 285 -11.67 4.35 5.12
C LEU A 285 -10.84 5.61 5.38
N MET A 286 -9.67 5.47 6.04
CA MET A 286 -8.78 6.60 6.33
C MET A 286 -7.93 7.00 5.12
N CYS A 287 -8.30 6.51 3.93
CA CYS A 287 -7.71 6.85 2.64
C CYS A 287 -8.83 7.09 1.61
N SER A 288 -8.60 6.80 0.34
CA SER A 288 -9.56 7.05 -0.75
C SER A 288 -10.83 6.20 -0.68
N GLY A 289 -10.92 5.24 0.25
CA GLY A 289 -12.10 4.39 0.47
C GLY A 289 -13.36 5.15 0.85
N THR A 290 -13.25 6.39 1.33
CA THR A 290 -14.39 7.30 1.54
C THR A 290 -15.22 7.50 0.27
N SER A 291 -14.60 7.42 -0.91
CA SER A 291 -15.26 7.60 -2.21
C SER A 291 -15.98 6.35 -2.72
N ASN A 292 -15.82 5.20 -2.08
CA ASN A 292 -16.43 3.95 -2.50
C ASN A 292 -17.97 4.09 -2.54
N ASP A 293 -18.57 3.63 -3.66
CA ASP A 293 -20.04 3.71 -3.85
C ASP A 293 -20.61 5.14 -3.64
N ASN A 294 -19.88 6.17 -4.03
CA ASN A 294 -20.21 7.57 -3.75
C ASN A 294 -20.42 7.88 -2.25
N GLY A 295 -19.64 7.25 -1.39
CA GLY A 295 -19.70 7.44 0.06
C GLY A 295 -20.80 6.63 0.78
N TYR A 296 -21.62 5.85 0.06
CA TYR A 296 -22.72 5.09 0.68
C TYR A 296 -22.28 3.77 1.31
N THR A 297 -21.15 3.23 0.89
CA THR A 297 -20.60 1.95 1.37
C THR A 297 -19.14 2.11 1.74
N PRO A 298 -18.81 2.64 2.94
CA PRO A 298 -17.42 2.72 3.40
C PRO A 298 -16.79 1.33 3.46
N PRO A 299 -15.49 1.18 3.13
CA PRO A 299 -14.80 -0.10 3.29
C PRO A 299 -14.70 -0.49 4.77
N ALA A 300 -14.55 -1.77 5.02
CA ALA A 300 -14.32 -2.25 6.38
C ALA A 300 -12.95 -1.81 6.90
N TYR A 301 -12.85 -1.58 8.20
CA TYR A 301 -11.55 -1.42 8.84
C TYR A 301 -10.66 -2.64 8.61
N SER A 302 -9.40 -2.36 8.35
CA SER A 302 -8.34 -3.35 8.26
C SER A 302 -8.10 -4.05 9.61
N GLY A 303 -7.41 -5.18 9.57
CA GLY A 303 -6.94 -5.85 10.79
C GLY A 303 -6.05 -4.95 11.65
N TYR A 304 -5.25 -4.07 11.01
CA TYR A 304 -4.45 -3.06 11.70
C TYR A 304 -5.32 -2.11 12.52
N GLU A 305 -6.35 -1.50 11.92
CA GLU A 305 -7.25 -0.57 12.61
C GLU A 305 -8.01 -1.23 13.74
N ARG A 306 -8.55 -2.44 13.51
CA ARG A 306 -9.22 -3.24 14.55
C ARG A 306 -8.30 -3.57 15.73
N TRP A 307 -7.01 -3.81 15.43
CA TRP A 307 -6.00 -4.03 16.45
C TRP A 307 -5.71 -2.74 17.23
N VAL A 308 -5.58 -1.61 16.55
CA VAL A 308 -5.36 -0.30 17.19
C VAL A 308 -6.51 0.06 18.12
N ALA A 309 -7.76 -0.14 17.69
CA ALA A 309 -8.93 0.08 18.55
C ALA A 309 -9.05 -0.92 19.72
N GLY A 310 -8.27 -2.01 19.70
CA GLY A 310 -8.32 -3.04 20.71
C GLY A 310 -9.48 -4.03 20.53
N TRP A 311 -10.14 -4.03 19.38
CA TRP A 311 -11.29 -4.90 19.12
C TRP A 311 -10.89 -6.32 18.70
N GLN A 312 -9.74 -6.47 18.06
CA GLN A 312 -9.24 -7.76 17.63
C GLN A 312 -7.72 -7.83 17.75
N GLN A 313 -7.19 -8.95 18.20
CA GLN A 313 -5.76 -9.17 18.33
C GLN A 313 -5.24 -10.00 17.15
N PRO A 314 -4.08 -9.67 16.57
CA PRO A 314 -3.47 -10.50 15.54
C PRO A 314 -2.96 -11.83 16.10
N ILE A 315 -2.87 -12.82 15.22
CA ILE A 315 -2.14 -14.06 15.49
C ILE A 315 -0.71 -13.87 14.95
N GLU A 316 0.29 -13.94 15.82
CA GLU A 316 1.69 -13.84 15.40
C GLU A 316 2.14 -15.13 14.71
N LEU A 317 2.70 -15.01 13.51
CA LEU A 317 3.31 -16.11 12.78
C LEU A 317 4.83 -16.15 13.06
N THR A 318 5.27 -17.20 13.77
CA THR A 318 6.68 -17.38 14.18
C THR A 318 7.29 -18.69 13.70
N GLU A 319 6.48 -19.68 13.35
CA GLU A 319 6.90 -20.99 12.89
C GLU A 319 6.08 -21.44 11.69
N TYR A 320 6.54 -22.48 10.97
CA TYR A 320 5.82 -23.03 9.84
C TYR A 320 4.33 -23.22 10.15
N THR A 321 3.49 -22.60 9.36
CA THR A 321 2.03 -22.61 9.55
C THR A 321 1.31 -22.70 8.20
N GLU A 322 0.42 -23.70 8.07
CA GLU A 322 -0.55 -23.75 6.97
C GLU A 322 -1.85 -23.09 7.41
N VAL A 323 -2.14 -21.91 6.90
CA VAL A 323 -3.42 -21.23 7.12
C VAL A 323 -4.40 -21.73 6.08
N LYS A 324 -5.46 -22.38 6.53
CA LYS A 324 -6.49 -22.94 5.65
C LYS A 324 -7.81 -22.20 5.86
N LYS A 325 -8.43 -21.76 4.77
CA LYS A 325 -9.76 -21.14 4.77
C LYS A 325 -9.89 -19.94 5.72
N LEU A 326 -8.91 -19.03 5.66
CA LEU A 326 -9.01 -17.74 6.32
C LEU A 326 -10.26 -17.00 5.82
N LYS A 327 -11.19 -16.75 6.73
CA LYS A 327 -12.43 -16.02 6.41
C LYS A 327 -12.14 -14.56 6.09
N PRO A 328 -13.01 -13.90 5.31
CA PRO A 328 -12.94 -12.44 5.16
C PRO A 328 -13.02 -11.72 6.50
N ILE A 329 -12.29 -10.61 6.62
CA ILE A 329 -12.31 -9.77 7.82
C ILE A 329 -13.73 -9.27 8.15
N THR A 330 -14.57 -9.04 7.14
CA THR A 330 -15.98 -8.66 7.26
C THR A 330 -16.88 -9.76 7.79
N ASP A 331 -16.43 -11.02 7.77
CA ASP A 331 -17.15 -12.19 8.30
C ASP A 331 -16.57 -12.67 9.64
N GLY A 332 -15.87 -11.79 10.34
CA GLY A 332 -15.18 -12.14 11.60
C GLY A 332 -13.93 -12.99 11.38
N GLY A 333 -13.27 -12.84 10.22
CA GLY A 333 -11.99 -13.48 9.93
C GLY A 333 -10.89 -13.05 10.90
N GLU A 334 -9.98 -13.95 11.14
CA GLU A 334 -8.73 -13.68 11.85
C GLU A 334 -7.79 -12.87 10.94
N PHE A 335 -6.77 -12.25 11.52
CA PHE A 335 -5.66 -11.68 10.78
C PHE A 335 -4.35 -12.00 11.49
N TYR A 336 -3.26 -11.95 10.73
CA TYR A 336 -1.95 -12.40 11.19
C TYR A 336 -0.93 -11.26 11.17
N VAL A 337 0.08 -11.36 12.04
CA VAL A 337 1.22 -10.44 12.06
C VAL A 337 2.53 -11.19 11.91
N ILE A 338 3.45 -10.61 11.13
CA ILE A 338 4.82 -11.11 10.96
C ILE A 338 5.77 -9.95 11.27
N TYR A 339 6.53 -10.06 12.35
CA TYR A 339 7.44 -9.01 12.77
C TYR A 339 8.81 -9.10 12.08
N ASN A 340 9.41 -7.95 11.83
CA ASN A 340 10.86 -7.82 11.65
C ASN A 340 11.56 -8.15 12.98
N ASP A 341 12.42 -9.17 12.99
CA ASP A 341 13.08 -9.60 14.22
C ASP A 341 14.16 -8.62 14.72
N GLY A 342 14.66 -7.76 13.85
CA GLY A 342 15.59 -6.69 14.19
C GLY A 342 14.92 -5.41 14.68
N ASN A 343 13.63 -5.20 14.32
CA ASN A 343 12.84 -4.02 14.71
C ASN A 343 11.35 -4.36 14.80
N LYS A 344 10.84 -4.58 15.99
CA LYS A 344 9.43 -4.97 16.21
C LYS A 344 8.39 -3.88 15.89
N ASN A 345 8.82 -2.64 15.61
CA ASN A 345 7.93 -1.60 15.10
C ASN A 345 7.67 -1.73 13.59
N GLU A 346 8.43 -2.59 12.90
CA GLU A 346 8.20 -2.93 11.50
C GLU A 346 7.66 -4.34 11.36
N TYR A 347 6.54 -4.49 10.66
CA TYR A 347 5.83 -5.76 10.54
C TYR A 347 4.90 -5.79 9.34
N TYR A 348 4.47 -6.99 8.97
CA TYR A 348 3.41 -7.21 7.98
C TYR A 348 2.13 -7.65 8.68
N VAL A 349 0.99 -7.18 8.19
CA VAL A 349 -0.35 -7.62 8.59
C VAL A 349 -1.00 -8.32 7.42
N LEU A 350 -1.55 -9.52 7.66
CA LEU A 350 -2.15 -10.37 6.63
C LEU A 350 -3.62 -10.60 6.96
N GLU A 351 -4.50 -10.26 6.03
CA GLU A 351 -5.94 -10.44 6.18
C GLU A 351 -6.62 -10.78 4.86
N ASN A 352 -7.77 -11.43 4.93
CA ASN A 352 -8.57 -11.74 3.74
C ASN A 352 -9.61 -10.63 3.53
N ARG A 353 -9.53 -9.95 2.38
CA ARG A 353 -10.51 -8.96 1.92
C ARG A 353 -11.32 -9.54 0.76
N GLN A 354 -12.63 -9.36 0.80
CA GLN A 354 -13.54 -9.88 -0.24
C GLN A 354 -14.58 -8.83 -0.60
N GLN A 355 -14.88 -8.65 -1.90
CA GLN A 355 -15.83 -7.68 -2.41
C GLN A 355 -17.28 -8.00 -1.98
N LYS A 356 -17.55 -7.92 -0.69
CA LYS A 356 -18.86 -8.16 -0.06
C LYS A 356 -19.04 -7.34 1.23
N GLY A 357 -20.28 -7.17 1.65
CA GLY A 357 -20.58 -6.40 2.87
C GLY A 357 -20.13 -4.94 2.71
N TYR A 358 -19.37 -4.44 3.67
CA TYR A 358 -18.75 -3.12 3.59
C TYR A 358 -17.59 -3.07 2.59
N ASP A 359 -16.93 -4.19 2.31
CA ASP A 359 -15.89 -4.29 1.29
C ASP A 359 -16.41 -4.49 -0.14
N LYS A 360 -17.72 -4.35 -0.39
CA LYS A 360 -18.31 -4.64 -1.70
C LYS A 360 -17.64 -3.88 -2.86
N TYR A 361 -17.17 -2.70 -2.62
CA TYR A 361 -16.65 -1.79 -3.65
C TYR A 361 -15.13 -1.55 -3.57
N ILE A 362 -14.39 -2.30 -2.74
CA ILE A 362 -12.93 -2.27 -2.81
C ILE A 362 -12.44 -2.76 -4.18
N PRO A 363 -11.28 -2.29 -4.68
CA PRO A 363 -10.86 -2.54 -6.06
C PRO A 363 -10.61 -4.01 -6.40
N SER A 364 -10.07 -4.78 -5.46
CA SER A 364 -9.74 -6.20 -5.65
C SER A 364 -10.05 -7.03 -4.41
N ARG A 365 -9.85 -8.35 -4.53
CA ARG A 365 -10.14 -9.31 -3.45
C ARG A 365 -9.02 -10.34 -3.33
N GLY A 366 -8.76 -10.81 -2.12
CA GLY A 366 -7.71 -11.78 -1.85
C GLY A 366 -7.06 -11.57 -0.49
N LEU A 367 -5.83 -12.06 -0.33
CA LEU A 367 -5.00 -11.79 0.82
C LEU A 367 -4.39 -10.38 0.66
N MET A 368 -4.80 -9.47 1.51
CA MET A 368 -4.14 -8.19 1.67
C MET A 368 -2.95 -8.36 2.61
N ILE A 369 -1.79 -7.90 2.18
CA ILE A 369 -0.56 -7.90 2.99
C ILE A 369 -0.13 -6.44 3.15
N THR A 370 -0.32 -5.90 4.34
CA THR A 370 0.03 -4.52 4.68
C THR A 370 1.41 -4.49 5.30
N HIS A 371 2.27 -3.58 4.84
CA HIS A 371 3.57 -3.29 5.44
C HIS A 371 3.45 -2.09 6.36
N VAL A 372 3.79 -2.25 7.61
CA VAL A 372 3.80 -1.19 8.64
C VAL A 372 5.21 -0.98 9.14
N ASP A 373 5.73 0.26 9.07
CA ASP A 373 6.95 0.72 9.76
C ASP A 373 6.58 1.87 10.70
N TYR A 374 6.13 1.51 11.90
CA TYR A 374 5.59 2.44 12.88
C TYR A 374 6.66 3.35 13.47
N THR A 375 6.45 4.65 13.34
CA THR A 375 7.17 5.67 14.12
C THR A 375 6.16 6.65 14.75
N PRO A 376 6.24 6.93 16.06
CA PRO A 376 5.27 7.82 16.71
C PRO A 376 5.07 9.14 15.98
N GLY A 377 6.15 9.79 15.55
CA GLY A 377 6.06 11.10 14.90
C GLY A 377 5.27 11.10 13.59
N ALA A 378 5.39 10.07 12.75
CA ALA A 378 4.63 10.02 11.49
C ALA A 378 3.12 9.92 11.74
N TRP A 379 2.70 9.18 12.78
CA TRP A 379 1.31 9.08 13.21
C TRP A 379 0.83 10.35 13.90
N GLU A 380 1.63 10.87 14.82
CA GLU A 380 1.32 12.08 15.58
C GLU A 380 1.16 13.33 14.71
N TYR A 381 1.88 13.41 13.60
CA TYR A 381 1.84 14.57 12.69
C TYR A 381 1.06 14.31 11.41
N ASN A 382 0.27 13.25 11.37
CA ASN A 382 -0.59 12.90 10.24
C ASN A 382 0.16 12.82 8.89
N VAL A 383 1.38 12.25 8.90
CA VAL A 383 2.26 12.12 7.72
C VAL A 383 2.66 10.67 7.46
N VAL A 384 1.79 9.70 7.80
CA VAL A 384 2.09 8.26 7.74
C VAL A 384 2.58 7.86 6.35
N ASN A 385 1.87 8.25 5.30
CA ASN A 385 2.19 7.91 3.91
C ASN A 385 2.68 9.12 3.08
N THR A 386 2.97 10.23 3.75
CA THR A 386 3.51 11.44 3.13
C THR A 386 5.03 11.45 3.19
N ILE A 387 5.70 11.38 2.03
CA ILE A 387 7.16 11.42 1.95
C ILE A 387 7.64 12.87 1.97
N GLY A 388 8.53 13.19 2.90
CA GLY A 388 9.08 14.55 3.00
C GLY A 388 9.56 14.91 4.39
N ASN A 389 9.92 16.16 4.59
CA ASN A 389 10.28 16.69 5.89
C ASN A 389 9.02 17.22 6.60
N TYR A 390 8.93 17.00 7.89
CA TYR A 390 7.94 17.63 8.78
C TYR A 390 8.64 18.16 10.02
N TYR A 391 7.95 19.00 10.80
CA TYR A 391 8.49 19.58 12.03
C TYR A 391 7.89 18.89 13.25
N ASP A 392 8.72 18.45 14.18
CA ASP A 392 8.27 17.93 15.46
C ASP A 392 7.84 19.05 16.45
N GLU A 393 7.33 18.69 17.60
CA GLU A 393 6.90 19.63 18.67
C GLU A 393 7.99 20.62 19.10
N ASN A 394 9.26 20.31 18.86
CA ASN A 394 10.42 21.14 19.19
C ASN A 394 10.91 21.97 17.99
N GLN A 395 10.13 22.09 16.92
CA GLN A 395 10.51 22.73 15.66
C GLN A 395 11.72 22.07 14.96
N LYS A 396 12.03 20.83 15.28
CA LYS A 396 13.09 20.09 14.64
C LYS A 396 12.57 19.42 13.38
N VAL A 397 13.31 19.57 12.30
CA VAL A 397 13.02 18.87 11.03
C VAL A 397 13.23 17.37 11.21
N VAL A 398 12.20 16.60 10.93
CA VAL A 398 12.21 15.14 10.86
C VAL A 398 11.87 14.74 9.42
N ARG A 399 12.55 13.74 8.88
CA ARG A 399 12.26 13.25 7.53
C ARG A 399 11.46 11.96 7.60
N ASN A 400 10.31 11.96 6.95
CA ASN A 400 9.63 10.74 6.54
C ASN A 400 10.12 10.37 5.14
N ASP A 401 10.80 9.25 4.99
CA ASP A 401 11.52 8.88 3.76
C ASP A 401 10.82 7.80 2.93
N HIS A 402 9.70 7.27 3.40
CA HIS A 402 8.88 6.28 2.71
C HIS A 402 7.45 6.26 3.25
N GLN A 403 6.53 5.61 2.52
CA GLN A 403 5.19 5.28 3.00
C GLN A 403 5.31 4.24 4.14
N ARG A 404 4.69 4.52 5.30
CA ARG A 404 4.88 3.71 6.50
C ARG A 404 3.76 2.73 6.79
N LEU A 405 2.65 2.86 6.10
CA LEU A 405 1.53 1.92 6.17
C LEU A 405 0.89 1.83 4.77
N THR A 406 1.31 0.84 4.00
CA THR A 406 0.81 0.60 2.64
C THR A 406 0.77 -0.90 2.36
N ILE A 407 0.17 -1.31 1.26
CA ILE A 407 0.06 -2.72 0.89
C ILE A 407 1.25 -3.19 0.04
N PHE A 408 1.47 -4.50 -0.02
CA PHE A 408 2.24 -5.13 -1.09
C PHE A 408 1.32 -5.40 -2.27
N HIS A 409 1.56 -4.76 -3.39
CA HIS A 409 0.80 -4.94 -4.63
C HIS A 409 1.23 -6.23 -5.33
N ALA A 410 0.30 -7.18 -5.48
CA ALA A 410 0.62 -8.51 -5.99
C ALA A 410 1.12 -8.50 -7.44
N ASP A 411 0.77 -7.49 -8.22
CA ASP A 411 1.26 -7.31 -9.60
C ASP A 411 2.60 -6.56 -9.69
N ASN A 412 3.14 -6.13 -8.54
CA ASN A 412 4.39 -5.36 -8.41
C ASN A 412 4.35 -3.96 -9.05
N ASP A 413 3.17 -3.38 -9.22
CA ASP A 413 2.99 -1.95 -9.46
C ASP A 413 2.56 -1.31 -8.12
N ASP A 414 3.18 -0.22 -7.68
CA ASP A 414 2.88 0.41 -6.39
C ASP A 414 1.70 1.40 -6.48
N ASP A 415 1.08 1.46 -7.66
CA ASP A 415 -0.07 2.30 -7.99
C ASP A 415 0.05 3.79 -7.61
N SER A 416 1.29 4.25 -7.36
CA SER A 416 1.53 5.67 -7.16
C SER A 416 1.13 6.46 -8.40
N GLN A 417 0.32 7.49 -8.20
CA GLN A 417 -0.21 8.31 -9.29
C GLN A 417 0.67 9.53 -9.52
N TYR A 418 1.21 9.64 -10.71
CA TYR A 418 1.98 10.80 -11.12
C TYR A 418 1.20 11.62 -12.16
N TRP A 419 1.26 12.95 -12.03
CA TRP A 419 0.69 13.82 -13.02
C TRP A 419 1.47 13.73 -14.34
N MET A 420 0.81 13.23 -15.37
CA MET A 420 1.43 12.95 -16.67
C MET A 420 1.32 14.13 -17.62
N PRO A 421 2.30 14.32 -18.54
CA PRO A 421 2.15 15.27 -19.62
C PRO A 421 0.88 14.98 -20.43
N GLY A 422 0.01 15.97 -20.56
CA GLY A 422 -1.31 15.81 -21.21
C GLY A 422 -2.48 15.97 -20.25
N GLY A 423 -2.20 16.19 -18.96
CA GLY A 423 -3.21 16.58 -17.98
C GLY A 423 -4.05 15.43 -17.44
N TYR A 424 -3.42 14.32 -17.12
CA TYR A 424 -4.07 13.17 -16.48
C TYR A 424 -3.09 12.49 -15.51
N TYR A 425 -3.62 11.74 -14.55
CA TYR A 425 -2.82 10.87 -13.69
C TYR A 425 -2.40 9.58 -14.42
N SER A 426 -1.28 8.99 -13.99
CA SER A 426 -0.89 7.64 -14.41
C SER A 426 -2.00 6.64 -14.11
N GLU A 427 -2.14 5.61 -14.95
CA GLU A 427 -3.09 4.53 -14.70
C GLU A 427 -2.70 3.74 -13.46
N GLN A 428 -3.69 3.24 -12.72
CA GLN A 428 -3.54 2.34 -11.58
C GLN A 428 -4.08 0.96 -11.93
N THR A 429 -3.46 -0.07 -11.38
CA THR A 429 -3.86 -1.48 -11.57
C THR A 429 -4.44 -2.12 -10.30
N THR A 430 -5.14 -1.32 -9.49
CA THR A 430 -5.67 -1.70 -8.17
C THR A 430 -6.53 -2.97 -8.17
N SER A 431 -7.06 -3.36 -9.33
CA SER A 431 -7.82 -4.63 -9.48
C SER A 431 -6.96 -5.89 -9.34
N THR A 432 -5.63 -5.77 -9.34
CA THR A 432 -4.66 -6.86 -9.25
C THR A 432 -3.70 -6.75 -8.05
N ASP A 433 -4.02 -5.88 -7.08
CA ASP A 433 -3.20 -5.63 -5.91
C ASP A 433 -3.18 -6.77 -4.89
N LEU A 434 -4.33 -7.41 -4.66
CA LEU A 434 -4.41 -8.42 -3.61
C LEU A 434 -4.05 -9.81 -4.14
N TYR A 435 -3.36 -10.58 -3.29
CA TYR A 435 -2.90 -11.92 -3.64
C TYR A 435 -4.03 -12.97 -3.65
N PRO A 436 -4.02 -13.94 -4.58
CA PRO A 436 -3.12 -14.06 -5.72
C PRO A 436 -3.59 -13.21 -6.91
N ALA A 437 -2.67 -12.59 -7.64
CA ALA A 437 -2.98 -11.86 -8.86
C ALA A 437 -1.90 -12.07 -9.93
N ASN A 438 -2.28 -12.04 -11.21
CA ASN A 438 -1.38 -12.16 -12.36
C ASN A 438 -0.38 -13.36 -12.29
N GLY A 439 -0.80 -14.46 -11.63
CA GLY A 439 0.05 -15.64 -11.41
C GLY A 439 0.99 -15.50 -10.21
N ASN A 440 1.02 -14.34 -9.54
CA ASN A 440 1.78 -14.17 -8.30
C ASN A 440 0.93 -14.61 -7.11
N ASN A 441 1.40 -15.63 -6.39
CA ASN A 441 0.73 -16.23 -5.25
C ASN A 441 1.65 -16.35 -4.02
N LYS A 442 2.64 -15.45 -3.93
CA LYS A 442 3.64 -15.47 -2.86
C LYS A 442 4.25 -14.10 -2.60
N LEU A 443 4.73 -13.92 -1.36
CA LEU A 443 5.60 -12.82 -0.95
C LEU A 443 6.80 -13.42 -0.22
N THR A 444 7.96 -13.38 -0.86
CA THR A 444 9.23 -13.94 -0.37
C THR A 444 10.36 -12.94 -0.58
N ASN A 445 11.56 -13.25 -0.11
CA ASN A 445 12.72 -12.39 -0.37
C ASN A 445 13.01 -12.18 -1.85
N ASN A 446 12.57 -13.11 -2.71
CA ASN A 446 12.91 -13.18 -4.13
C ASN A 446 11.70 -13.06 -5.05
N SER A 447 10.50 -12.87 -4.53
CA SER A 447 9.31 -12.59 -5.35
C SER A 447 9.32 -11.14 -5.88
N ALA A 448 8.42 -10.84 -6.79
CA ALA A 448 8.14 -9.48 -7.25
C ALA A 448 6.64 -9.18 -6.97
N PRO A 449 6.35 -8.34 -5.93
CA PRO A 449 7.30 -7.64 -5.06
C PRO A 449 8.08 -8.58 -4.13
N ALA A 450 9.26 -8.15 -3.70
CA ALA A 450 10.02 -8.86 -2.68
C ALA A 450 9.57 -8.43 -1.27
N ALA A 451 9.74 -9.34 -0.28
CA ALA A 451 9.42 -9.09 1.13
C ALA A 451 10.45 -8.13 1.78
N LYS A 452 10.48 -6.88 1.32
CA LYS A 452 11.44 -5.84 1.72
C LYS A 452 11.07 -5.24 3.07
N LEU A 453 12.11 -4.80 3.78
CA LEU A 453 12.05 -4.04 5.02
C LEU A 453 12.76 -2.69 4.85
N TYR A 454 12.35 -1.70 5.60
CA TYR A 454 13.03 -0.41 5.72
C TYR A 454 14.13 -0.45 6.77
N ASN A 455 13.91 -1.19 7.86
CA ASN A 455 14.88 -1.40 8.93
C ASN A 455 15.61 -2.74 8.77
N LYS A 456 16.81 -2.83 9.31
CA LYS A 456 17.56 -4.09 9.30
C LYS A 456 16.85 -5.16 10.12
N ASN A 457 16.78 -6.36 9.57
CA ASN A 457 16.41 -7.57 10.28
C ASN A 457 17.55 -8.05 11.19
N ALA A 458 17.30 -9.05 12.01
CA ALA A 458 18.29 -9.62 12.94
C ALA A 458 19.53 -10.19 12.23
N ASP A 459 19.40 -10.64 10.98
CA ASP A 459 20.50 -11.11 10.13
C ASP A 459 21.32 -9.97 9.47
N GLY A 460 20.88 -8.72 9.66
CA GLY A 460 21.49 -7.52 9.09
C GLY A 460 21.00 -7.15 7.69
N SER A 461 20.19 -7.98 7.04
CA SER A 461 19.54 -7.71 5.77
C SER A 461 18.36 -6.73 5.92
N LYS A 462 17.84 -6.25 4.80
CA LYS A 462 16.55 -5.53 4.72
C LYS A 462 15.49 -6.39 4.04
N LEU A 463 15.41 -7.66 4.43
CA LEU A 463 14.45 -8.64 3.94
C LEU A 463 13.75 -9.30 5.13
N MET A 464 12.48 -9.59 4.98
CA MET A 464 11.70 -10.21 6.07
C MET A 464 12.19 -11.62 6.39
N SER A 465 12.67 -12.36 5.39
CA SER A 465 13.19 -13.73 5.50
C SER A 465 12.18 -14.73 6.11
N LYS A 466 10.90 -14.43 5.98
CA LYS A 466 9.76 -15.22 6.44
C LYS A 466 8.77 -15.36 5.30
N PRO A 467 8.94 -16.36 4.42
CA PRO A 467 8.18 -16.48 3.19
C PRO A 467 6.69 -16.75 3.45
N ILE A 468 5.86 -16.14 2.64
CA ILE A 468 4.42 -16.39 2.51
C ILE A 468 4.23 -16.97 1.11
N THR A 469 3.75 -18.21 1.01
CA THR A 469 3.68 -18.95 -0.25
C THR A 469 2.33 -19.64 -0.42
N ASN A 470 2.09 -20.20 -1.63
CA ASN A 470 0.88 -20.95 -1.94
C ASN A 470 -0.43 -20.20 -1.60
N ILE A 471 -0.41 -18.90 -1.80
CA ILE A 471 -1.60 -18.08 -1.56
C ILE A 471 -2.66 -18.48 -2.60
N THR A 472 -3.82 -18.91 -2.11
CA THR A 472 -4.95 -19.35 -2.96
C THR A 472 -6.23 -18.71 -2.49
N GLN A 473 -7.02 -18.23 -3.45
CA GLN A 473 -8.39 -17.80 -3.19
C GLN A 473 -9.34 -18.94 -3.49
N ASN A 474 -10.10 -19.37 -2.49
CA ASN A 474 -11.06 -20.45 -2.60
C ASN A 474 -12.39 -19.94 -3.17
N SER A 475 -13.16 -20.82 -3.77
CA SER A 475 -14.48 -20.50 -4.35
C SER A 475 -15.53 -20.02 -3.33
N ASP A 476 -15.33 -20.35 -2.04
CA ASP A 476 -16.18 -19.91 -0.94
C ASP A 476 -15.80 -18.52 -0.38
N GLY A 477 -14.81 -17.84 -1.01
CA GLY A 477 -14.33 -16.53 -0.58
C GLY A 477 -13.31 -16.58 0.55
N THR A 478 -12.90 -17.75 0.99
CA THR A 478 -11.79 -17.89 1.94
C THR A 478 -10.45 -17.86 1.20
N VAL A 479 -9.38 -17.53 1.92
CA VAL A 479 -8.01 -17.56 1.43
C VAL A 479 -7.20 -18.60 2.19
N SER A 480 -6.29 -19.28 1.52
CA SER A 480 -5.33 -20.19 2.16
C SER A 480 -3.91 -19.79 1.77
N PHE A 481 -2.94 -19.98 2.67
CA PHE A 481 -1.54 -19.71 2.40
C PHE A 481 -0.64 -20.55 3.32
N VAL A 482 0.65 -20.60 3.00
CA VAL A 482 1.68 -21.23 3.84
C VAL A 482 2.67 -20.18 4.29
N PHE A 483 2.94 -20.14 5.58
CA PHE A 483 3.96 -19.29 6.19
C PHE A 483 5.17 -20.12 6.63
N GLY A 484 6.38 -19.58 6.43
CA GLY A 484 7.62 -20.19 6.93
C GLY A 484 7.97 -21.51 6.23
N ALA A 485 7.38 -21.78 5.05
CA ALA A 485 7.88 -22.87 4.22
C ALA A 485 9.36 -22.61 3.98
N THR A 486 10.20 -23.59 4.28
CA THR A 486 11.59 -23.54 3.80
C THR A 486 11.51 -23.39 2.29
N GLU A 487 12.26 -22.46 1.71
CA GLU A 487 12.29 -22.20 0.26
C GLU A 487 12.62 -23.46 -0.60
N SER A 488 12.55 -24.65 -0.01
CA SER A 488 12.76 -25.95 -0.67
C SER A 488 11.60 -26.39 -1.57
N ASP A 489 10.42 -25.76 -1.50
CA ASP A 489 9.25 -26.11 -2.33
C ASP A 489 8.91 -25.04 -3.39
N ASP A 490 9.48 -23.85 -3.29
CA ASP A 490 9.60 -22.95 -4.42
C ASP A 490 10.82 -23.36 -5.26
N PRO A 491 10.76 -23.28 -6.60
CA PRO A 491 11.98 -23.35 -7.38
C PRO A 491 12.92 -22.29 -6.79
N VAL A 492 14.01 -22.73 -6.17
CA VAL A 492 14.96 -21.91 -5.42
C VAL A 492 15.32 -20.69 -6.27
N THR A 493 14.68 -19.55 -5.96
CA THR A 493 15.21 -18.25 -6.31
C THR A 493 15.96 -17.72 -5.10
N GLY A 494 16.88 -18.47 -4.57
CA GLY A 494 18.02 -17.92 -3.88
C GLY A 494 18.74 -16.99 -4.86
N ASP A 495 19.60 -16.11 -4.45
CA ASP A 495 20.65 -15.57 -5.30
C ASP A 495 21.40 -16.79 -5.85
N GLY A 496 20.70 -17.46 -6.78
CA GLY A 496 21.05 -18.80 -7.20
C GLY A 496 22.37 -18.72 -7.90
N GLU A 497 23.29 -19.47 -7.38
CA GLU A 497 24.54 -19.74 -8.01
C GLU A 497 24.28 -20.02 -9.50
N PHE A 498 24.79 -19.17 -10.35
CA PHE A 498 24.74 -19.38 -11.78
C PHE A 498 25.89 -20.28 -12.15
N VAL A 499 25.61 -21.33 -12.93
CA VAL A 499 26.61 -22.29 -13.36
C VAL A 499 26.90 -22.11 -14.84
N LYS A 500 28.18 -22.19 -15.20
CA LYS A 500 28.65 -22.10 -16.58
C LYS A 500 27.91 -23.08 -17.48
N VAL A 501 27.35 -22.59 -18.57
CA VAL A 501 26.72 -23.43 -19.59
C VAL A 501 27.81 -24.16 -20.34
N THR A 502 27.80 -25.49 -20.28
CA THR A 502 28.78 -26.38 -20.92
C THR A 502 28.15 -27.38 -21.90
N ARG A 503 26.82 -27.43 -21.94
CA ARG A 503 26.08 -28.39 -22.77
C ARG A 503 24.79 -27.75 -23.30
N ASP A 504 24.34 -28.22 -24.48
CA ASP A 504 23.13 -27.70 -25.15
C ASP A 504 21.85 -27.93 -24.34
N ASP A 505 21.77 -29.00 -23.55
CA ASP A 505 20.60 -29.33 -22.72
C ASP A 505 20.39 -28.34 -21.55
N GLN A 506 21.37 -27.51 -21.25
CA GLN A 506 21.27 -26.42 -20.26
C GLN A 506 20.65 -25.15 -20.86
N ILE A 507 20.42 -25.10 -22.18
CA ILE A 507 19.81 -23.98 -22.89
C ILE A 507 18.32 -24.29 -23.09
N ALA A 508 17.48 -23.78 -22.21
CA ALA A 508 16.05 -24.00 -22.22
C ALA A 508 15.26 -22.67 -22.11
N LEU A 509 14.12 -22.63 -22.82
CA LEU A 509 13.22 -21.47 -22.75
C LEU A 509 12.65 -21.33 -21.35
N GLY A 510 12.53 -20.08 -20.91
CA GLY A 510 12.07 -19.75 -19.57
C GLY A 510 13.14 -19.82 -18.49
N ASN A 511 14.31 -20.43 -18.75
CA ASN A 511 15.43 -20.38 -17.81
C ASN A 511 16.08 -19.02 -17.78
N GLU A 512 16.69 -18.71 -16.64
CA GLU A 512 17.41 -17.46 -16.40
C GLU A 512 18.91 -17.63 -16.56
N TYR A 513 19.52 -16.62 -17.17
CA TYR A 513 20.94 -16.61 -17.52
C TYR A 513 21.58 -15.28 -17.17
N ILE A 514 22.89 -15.30 -16.89
CA ILE A 514 23.75 -14.12 -16.90
C ILE A 514 24.89 -14.32 -17.91
N LEU A 515 25.45 -13.23 -18.40
CA LEU A 515 26.67 -13.24 -19.17
C LEU A 515 27.85 -12.91 -18.24
N VAL A 516 28.93 -13.65 -18.34
CA VAL A 516 30.07 -13.54 -17.46
C VAL A 516 31.37 -13.38 -18.24
N CYS A 517 32.09 -12.32 -17.97
CA CYS A 517 33.49 -12.19 -18.36
C CYS A 517 34.36 -12.77 -17.25
N GLU A 518 34.77 -14.02 -17.39
CA GLU A 518 35.49 -14.79 -16.35
C GLU A 518 36.87 -14.15 -16.03
N GLN A 519 37.58 -13.67 -17.04
CA GLN A 519 38.92 -13.08 -16.88
C GLN A 519 38.94 -11.88 -15.90
N TYR A 520 37.88 -11.13 -15.82
CA TYR A 520 37.78 -9.91 -15.03
C TYR A 520 36.74 -9.97 -13.92
N ALA A 521 36.07 -11.10 -13.73
CA ALA A 521 34.95 -11.28 -12.81
C ALA A 521 33.90 -10.16 -12.95
N LYS A 522 33.46 -9.92 -14.18
CA LYS A 522 32.49 -8.88 -14.54
C LYS A 522 31.29 -9.47 -15.24
N ALA A 523 30.13 -8.82 -15.05
CA ALA A 523 28.89 -9.13 -15.78
C ALA A 523 28.21 -7.84 -16.27
N PRO A 524 27.28 -7.95 -17.28
CA PRO A 524 26.41 -6.86 -17.66
C PRO A 524 25.52 -6.41 -16.48
N GLY A 525 25.45 -5.12 -16.23
CA GLY A 525 24.47 -4.47 -15.39
C GLY A 525 23.41 -3.73 -16.24
N ALA A 526 22.94 -2.57 -15.78
CA ALA A 526 21.96 -1.77 -16.50
C ALA A 526 22.47 -1.26 -17.87
N ILE A 527 21.55 -1.05 -18.80
CA ILE A 527 21.87 -0.42 -20.09
C ILE A 527 22.07 1.10 -19.87
N SER A 528 23.19 1.62 -20.35
CA SER A 528 23.54 3.04 -20.23
C SER A 528 23.96 3.62 -21.58
N GLY A 529 23.77 4.92 -21.77
CA GLY A 529 24.29 5.68 -22.88
C GLY A 529 23.23 6.34 -23.76
N TRP A 530 23.46 7.60 -24.13
CA TRP A 530 22.53 8.42 -24.94
C TRP A 530 22.83 8.29 -26.44
N PHE A 531 24.12 8.20 -26.83
CA PHE A 531 24.55 8.12 -28.24
C PHE A 531 25.03 6.71 -28.65
N SER A 532 25.56 5.92 -27.73
CA SER A 532 25.87 4.49 -27.91
C SER A 532 25.49 3.75 -26.65
N SER A 533 24.45 2.95 -26.73
CA SER A 533 23.93 2.20 -25.57
C SER A 533 24.73 0.91 -25.38
N TYR A 534 25.11 0.62 -24.16
CA TYR A 534 25.85 -0.57 -23.76
C TYR A 534 25.46 -0.99 -22.35
N PHE A 535 25.73 -2.22 -21.95
CA PHE A 535 25.61 -2.62 -20.56
C PHE A 535 26.76 -2.08 -19.73
N GLN A 536 26.46 -1.44 -18.63
CA GLN A 536 27.44 -1.11 -17.60
C GLN A 536 28.05 -2.40 -17.04
N CYS A 537 29.25 -2.33 -16.49
CA CYS A 537 29.88 -3.46 -15.84
C CYS A 537 29.57 -3.46 -14.35
N VAL A 538 29.23 -4.61 -13.82
CA VAL A 538 29.12 -4.88 -12.39
C VAL A 538 30.10 -5.96 -11.98
N ASP A 539 30.52 -5.92 -10.72
CA ASP A 539 31.37 -6.95 -10.12
C ASP A 539 30.52 -8.17 -9.76
N ILE A 540 31.08 -9.36 -9.98
CA ILE A 540 30.50 -10.64 -9.55
C ILE A 540 31.56 -11.47 -8.84
N THR A 541 31.14 -12.43 -8.04
CA THR A 541 32.03 -13.41 -7.41
C THR A 541 32.01 -14.71 -8.22
N LEU A 542 33.19 -15.24 -8.53
CA LEU A 542 33.34 -16.52 -9.21
C LEU A 542 33.98 -17.56 -8.29
N ASP A 543 33.42 -18.77 -8.29
CA ASP A 543 34.02 -19.94 -7.65
C ASP A 543 34.00 -21.12 -8.63
N GLY A 544 35.12 -21.36 -9.30
CA GLY A 544 35.22 -22.34 -10.36
C GLY A 544 34.26 -22.04 -11.53
N ASN A 545 33.33 -22.94 -11.78
CA ASN A 545 32.29 -22.81 -12.82
C ASN A 545 30.99 -22.19 -12.30
N THR A 546 31.00 -21.61 -11.11
CA THR A 546 29.84 -20.97 -10.51
C THR A 546 30.05 -19.47 -10.34
N ALA A 547 28.96 -18.71 -10.39
CA ALA A 547 28.98 -17.26 -10.24
C ALA A 547 27.83 -16.81 -9.32
N ASP A 548 28.17 -15.97 -8.33
CA ASP A 548 27.18 -15.15 -7.64
C ASP A 548 26.93 -13.91 -8.50
N LYS A 549 25.66 -13.68 -8.87
CA LYS A 549 25.29 -12.62 -9.81
C LYS A 549 25.55 -11.21 -9.30
N GLY A 550 25.55 -10.96 -7.98
CA GLY A 550 25.52 -9.62 -7.44
C GLY A 550 24.43 -8.75 -8.13
N ASP A 551 24.84 -7.62 -8.69
CA ASP A 551 23.97 -6.69 -9.44
C ASP A 551 23.92 -6.98 -10.96
N ALA A 552 24.31 -8.18 -11.41
CA ALA A 552 24.29 -8.53 -12.84
C ALA A 552 22.87 -8.58 -13.39
N GLN A 553 22.73 -8.13 -14.63
CA GLN A 553 21.49 -8.25 -15.39
C GLN A 553 21.18 -9.72 -15.66
N VAL A 554 20.06 -10.19 -15.18
CA VAL A 554 19.51 -11.52 -15.47
C VAL A 554 18.66 -11.44 -16.73
N PHE A 555 18.77 -12.45 -17.58
CA PHE A 555 18.03 -12.59 -18.83
C PHE A 555 17.18 -13.85 -18.80
N THR A 556 15.88 -13.74 -19.00
CA THR A 556 15.02 -14.90 -19.28
C THR A 556 15.04 -15.22 -20.77
N LEU A 557 15.29 -16.47 -21.13
CA LEU A 557 15.38 -16.90 -22.51
C LEU A 557 14.01 -17.19 -23.10
N GLY A 558 13.66 -16.48 -24.19
CA GLY A 558 12.46 -16.73 -25.00
C GLY A 558 12.80 -17.06 -26.45
N GLY A 559 11.79 -17.17 -27.32
CA GLY A 559 11.99 -17.48 -28.74
C GLY A 559 12.17 -18.97 -29.06
N SER A 560 13.18 -19.31 -29.87
CA SER A 560 13.53 -20.69 -30.26
C SER A 560 15.01 -20.79 -30.66
N SER A 561 15.50 -22.01 -30.91
CA SER A 561 16.86 -22.23 -31.43
C SER A 561 17.14 -21.55 -32.80
N ALA A 562 16.09 -21.21 -33.55
CA ALA A 562 16.20 -20.42 -34.77
C ALA A 562 16.40 -18.91 -34.52
N GLY A 563 16.21 -18.45 -33.30
CA GLY A 563 16.44 -17.11 -32.82
C GLY A 563 15.86 -16.92 -31.42
N TYR A 564 16.72 -16.59 -30.47
CA TYR A 564 16.35 -16.36 -29.09
C TYR A 564 16.04 -14.87 -28.81
N SER A 565 15.14 -14.62 -27.88
CA SER A 565 14.95 -13.35 -27.22
C SER A 565 15.55 -13.39 -25.82
N LEU A 566 16.14 -12.28 -25.39
CA LEU A 566 16.67 -12.07 -24.04
C LEU A 566 15.81 -11.04 -23.33
N ARG A 567 14.96 -11.48 -22.43
CA ARG A 567 14.09 -10.61 -21.63
C ARG A 567 14.80 -10.25 -20.34
N MET A 568 14.90 -8.97 -20.04
CA MET A 568 15.47 -8.43 -18.80
C MET A 568 14.44 -8.46 -17.66
N ALA A 569 14.90 -8.24 -16.42
CA ALA A 569 14.05 -8.22 -15.23
C ALA A 569 12.98 -7.11 -15.26
N ASP A 570 13.22 -6.01 -15.99
CA ASP A 570 12.25 -4.91 -16.20
C ASP A 570 11.17 -5.23 -17.27
N GLY A 571 11.12 -6.49 -17.73
CA GLY A 571 10.17 -6.97 -18.74
C GLY A 571 10.53 -6.61 -20.18
N LYS A 572 11.53 -5.76 -20.43
CA LYS A 572 11.97 -5.37 -21.76
C LYS A 572 12.97 -6.38 -22.33
N TYR A 573 13.18 -6.31 -23.64
CA TYR A 573 14.04 -7.23 -24.38
C TYR A 573 15.33 -6.56 -24.82
N VAL A 574 16.44 -7.31 -24.85
CA VAL A 574 17.71 -6.86 -25.41
C VAL A 574 17.60 -6.80 -26.93
N SER A 575 17.84 -5.64 -27.49
CA SER A 575 17.80 -5.37 -28.92
C SER A 575 19.07 -4.72 -29.41
N ALA A 576 19.50 -5.03 -30.64
CA ALA A 576 20.61 -4.38 -31.32
C ALA A 576 20.34 -4.32 -32.80
N THR A 577 20.46 -3.13 -33.39
CA THR A 577 20.26 -2.87 -34.82
C THR A 577 21.54 -2.48 -35.54
N SER A 578 22.60 -2.20 -34.79
CA SER A 578 23.93 -1.84 -35.31
C SER A 578 25.02 -2.31 -34.34
N ALA A 579 26.27 -2.36 -34.80
CA ALA A 579 27.41 -2.65 -33.94
C ALA A 579 27.59 -1.60 -32.86
N LYS A 580 28.06 -2.02 -31.68
CA LYS A 580 28.34 -1.18 -30.50
C LYS A 580 27.11 -0.42 -29.97
N SER A 581 25.89 -0.97 -30.18
CA SER A 581 24.65 -0.35 -29.72
C SER A 581 23.65 -1.40 -29.25
N ILE A 582 23.57 -1.58 -27.94
CA ILE A 582 22.56 -2.40 -27.28
C ILE A 582 21.47 -1.49 -26.73
N LYS A 583 20.21 -1.83 -26.96
CA LYS A 583 19.04 -1.06 -26.50
C LYS A 583 18.04 -1.96 -25.82
N SER A 584 17.21 -1.41 -24.97
CA SER A 584 15.98 -2.05 -24.49
C SER A 584 14.84 -1.84 -25.49
N SER A 585 13.97 -2.84 -25.64
CA SER A 585 12.79 -2.82 -26.52
C SER A 585 11.59 -3.38 -25.76
N SER A 586 10.45 -2.74 -25.86
CA SER A 586 9.17 -3.28 -25.34
C SER A 586 8.63 -4.42 -26.21
N SER A 587 9.10 -4.57 -27.45
CA SER A 587 8.69 -5.65 -28.34
C SER A 587 9.70 -6.79 -28.28
N GLU A 588 9.20 -8.03 -28.16
CA GLU A 588 10.04 -9.23 -28.26
C GLU A 588 10.70 -9.31 -29.64
N ALA A 589 12.02 -9.46 -29.64
CA ALA A 589 12.79 -9.65 -30.85
C ALA A 589 13.72 -10.86 -30.71
N ALA A 590 13.42 -11.92 -31.45
CA ALA A 590 14.22 -13.14 -31.50
C ALA A 590 15.45 -12.95 -32.43
N THR A 591 16.39 -12.12 -31.95
CA THR A 591 17.54 -11.64 -32.74
C THR A 591 18.88 -12.24 -32.33
N TRP A 592 18.89 -13.14 -31.34
CA TRP A 592 20.09 -13.70 -30.76
C TRP A 592 20.21 -15.20 -31.06
N LEU A 593 21.43 -15.68 -31.18
CA LEU A 593 21.81 -17.11 -31.23
C LEU A 593 22.71 -17.41 -30.04
N ILE A 594 22.64 -18.60 -29.48
CA ILE A 594 23.55 -19.06 -28.44
C ILE A 594 24.49 -20.05 -29.13
N THR A 595 25.77 -19.71 -29.18
CA THR A 595 26.80 -20.42 -29.97
C THR A 595 27.88 -21.01 -29.07
N PRO A 596 28.20 -22.31 -29.15
CA PRO A 596 29.32 -22.90 -28.43
C PRO A 596 30.66 -22.39 -28.97
N THR A 597 31.62 -22.13 -28.05
CA THR A 597 33.02 -21.79 -28.36
C THR A 597 33.93 -22.52 -27.39
N ASP A 598 35.25 -22.41 -27.59
CA ASP A 598 36.23 -23.01 -26.67
C ASP A 598 36.18 -22.39 -25.26
N ASP A 599 35.73 -21.17 -25.15
CA ASP A 599 35.57 -20.46 -23.87
C ASP A 599 34.25 -20.80 -23.15
N GLY A 600 33.24 -21.32 -23.87
CA GLY A 600 31.88 -21.57 -23.39
C GLY A 600 30.82 -21.07 -24.39
N TYR A 601 29.57 -21.03 -23.98
CA TYR A 601 28.48 -20.57 -24.85
C TYR A 601 28.39 -19.02 -24.82
N VAL A 602 28.35 -18.42 -26.03
CA VAL A 602 28.28 -16.95 -26.21
C VAL A 602 27.00 -16.52 -26.90
N VAL A 603 26.64 -15.26 -26.77
CA VAL A 603 25.44 -14.68 -27.41
C VAL A 603 25.84 -13.93 -28.67
N ASP A 604 25.47 -14.49 -29.80
CA ASP A 604 25.71 -13.97 -31.16
C ASP A 604 24.44 -13.33 -31.73
N ALA A 605 24.59 -12.27 -32.51
CA ALA A 605 23.48 -11.79 -33.30
C ALA A 605 23.12 -12.80 -34.41
N LYS A 606 21.85 -13.00 -34.65
CA LYS A 606 21.33 -13.85 -35.74
C LYS A 606 21.84 -13.41 -37.12
N SER A 607 22.17 -12.12 -37.28
CA SER A 607 22.88 -11.59 -38.44
C SER A 607 24.16 -10.89 -37.95
N THR A 608 25.31 -11.53 -38.16
CA THR A 608 26.61 -11.03 -37.70
C THR A 608 27.18 -9.92 -38.58
N ALA A 609 26.62 -9.67 -39.76
CA ALA A 609 27.15 -8.71 -40.72
C ALA A 609 27.20 -7.26 -40.20
N TYR A 610 26.24 -6.90 -39.33
CA TYR A 610 26.10 -5.55 -38.82
C TYR A 610 25.98 -5.42 -37.30
N VAL A 611 25.69 -6.48 -36.59
CA VAL A 611 25.37 -6.46 -35.16
C VAL A 611 26.44 -7.13 -34.31
N GLY A 612 26.84 -8.36 -34.62
CA GLY A 612 27.94 -9.08 -33.95
C GLY A 612 27.58 -9.71 -32.61
N ARG A 613 28.58 -10.00 -31.79
CA ARG A 613 28.53 -10.73 -30.52
C ARG A 613 28.44 -9.81 -29.32
N ILE A 614 27.82 -10.23 -28.26
CA ILE A 614 27.88 -9.52 -26.96
C ILE A 614 29.18 -9.93 -26.26
N TRP A 615 30.13 -8.99 -26.15
CA TRP A 615 31.44 -9.20 -25.55
C TRP A 615 31.85 -8.09 -24.63
N PHE A 616 32.83 -8.37 -23.77
CA PHE A 616 33.41 -7.41 -22.86
C PHE A 616 34.59 -6.67 -23.48
N ASN A 617 34.60 -5.36 -23.29
CA ASN A 617 35.69 -4.49 -23.68
C ASN A 617 36.29 -3.80 -22.47
N TYR A 618 37.53 -4.18 -22.14
CA TYR A 618 38.34 -3.52 -21.14
C TYR A 618 39.38 -2.66 -21.85
N ASN A 619 39.06 -1.41 -22.10
CA ASN A 619 40.02 -0.47 -22.65
C ASN A 619 40.34 0.61 -21.61
N SER A 620 41.61 0.78 -21.27
CA SER A 620 42.09 1.74 -20.26
C SER A 620 41.78 3.21 -20.55
N GLY A 621 41.39 3.53 -21.77
CA GLY A 621 40.95 4.88 -22.17
C GLY A 621 39.44 5.13 -22.11
N PHE A 622 38.62 4.11 -21.76
CA PHE A 622 37.17 4.19 -21.71
C PHE A 622 36.61 3.39 -20.55
N THR A 623 35.37 3.72 -20.14
CA THR A 623 34.65 2.92 -19.14
C THR A 623 34.48 1.49 -19.66
N PRO A 624 34.88 0.45 -18.91
CA PRO A 624 34.66 -0.94 -19.27
C PRO A 624 33.17 -1.22 -19.51
N ARG A 625 32.84 -2.04 -20.53
CA ARG A 625 31.46 -2.22 -20.97
C ARG A 625 31.23 -3.54 -21.66
N PHE A 626 29.99 -4.02 -21.64
CA PHE A 626 29.50 -5.06 -22.53
C PHE A 626 28.66 -4.46 -23.62
N THR A 627 28.95 -4.81 -24.87
CA THR A 627 28.12 -4.44 -26.01
C THR A 627 28.33 -5.44 -27.17
N ASN A 628 27.60 -5.27 -28.23
CA ASN A 628 27.71 -6.12 -29.40
C ASN A 628 28.80 -5.64 -30.37
N TYR A 629 29.67 -6.56 -30.78
CA TYR A 629 30.83 -6.29 -31.65
C TYR A 629 30.82 -7.18 -32.88
N THR A 630 31.16 -6.62 -34.04
CA THR A 630 31.30 -7.35 -35.30
C THR A 630 32.66 -8.02 -35.43
N SER A 631 33.65 -7.63 -34.61
CA SER A 631 34.96 -8.26 -34.49
C SER A 631 35.30 -8.40 -33.01
N THR A 632 35.86 -9.55 -32.65
CA THR A 632 36.22 -9.90 -31.27
C THR A 632 37.70 -9.74 -30.99
N SER A 633 38.50 -9.26 -31.94
CA SER A 633 39.95 -9.05 -31.74
C SER A 633 40.22 -8.02 -30.67
N GLY A 634 40.99 -8.41 -29.63
CA GLY A 634 41.32 -7.56 -28.48
C GLY A 634 40.17 -7.39 -27.46
N LEU A 635 39.14 -8.21 -27.59
CA LEU A 635 38.02 -8.25 -26.64
C LEU A 635 38.03 -9.53 -25.83
N THR A 636 37.37 -9.55 -24.68
CA THR A 636 37.28 -10.71 -23.80
C THR A 636 35.90 -11.36 -23.94
N PRO A 637 35.82 -12.72 -24.01
CA PRO A 637 34.56 -13.45 -24.05
C PRO A 637 33.62 -13.09 -22.91
N ALA A 638 32.33 -13.04 -23.22
CA ALA A 638 31.23 -13.04 -22.25
C ALA A 638 30.45 -14.32 -22.43
N VAL A 639 30.63 -15.28 -21.54
CA VAL A 639 30.03 -16.62 -21.65
C VAL A 639 28.78 -16.73 -20.79
N LEU A 640 27.91 -17.65 -21.20
CA LEU A 640 26.59 -17.82 -20.60
C LEU A 640 26.68 -18.72 -19.35
N TYR A 641 26.06 -18.25 -18.28
CA TYR A 641 25.82 -18.99 -17.06
C TYR A 641 24.32 -19.14 -16.86
N VAL A 642 23.85 -20.31 -16.55
CA VAL A 642 22.43 -20.61 -16.28
C VAL A 642 22.20 -20.63 -14.78
N ARG A 643 21.10 -20.07 -14.34
CA ARG A 643 20.68 -20.21 -12.95
C ARG A 643 20.47 -21.69 -12.64
N GLN A 644 21.10 -22.18 -11.58
CA GLN A 644 20.79 -23.52 -11.08
C GLN A 644 19.36 -23.52 -10.56
N THR A 645 18.45 -24.08 -11.33
CA THR A 645 17.18 -24.57 -10.81
C THR A 645 17.49 -25.89 -10.13
N ALA A 646 17.00 -26.08 -8.91
CA ALA A 646 17.11 -27.35 -8.21
C ALA A 646 16.26 -28.41 -8.94
N THR A 647 16.73 -28.87 -10.08
CA THR A 647 16.16 -30.03 -10.79
C THR A 647 16.91 -31.27 -10.34
N GLY A 648 16.32 -31.95 -9.35
CA GLY A 648 16.79 -33.26 -8.93
C GLY A 648 17.49 -33.21 -7.58
N ILE A 649 17.14 -34.15 -6.75
CA ILE A 649 17.67 -34.46 -5.42
C ILE A 649 19.21 -34.54 -5.51
N GLY A 650 19.87 -33.40 -5.37
CA GLY A 650 21.28 -33.32 -5.08
C GLY A 650 21.46 -33.77 -3.63
N SER A 651 22.33 -34.72 -3.40
CA SER A 651 22.66 -35.38 -2.14
C SER A 651 22.27 -34.60 -0.88
N VAL A 652 21.30 -35.09 -0.14
CA VAL A 652 21.04 -34.71 1.25
C VAL A 652 22.32 -34.97 2.03
N LYS A 653 23.05 -33.93 2.44
CA LYS A 653 23.98 -34.03 3.55
C LYS A 653 23.14 -34.26 4.79
N ALA A 654 23.03 -35.50 5.19
CA ALA A 654 22.29 -35.92 6.36
C ALA A 654 22.93 -35.33 7.61
N ALA A 655 22.26 -34.36 8.23
CA ALA A 655 22.35 -34.20 9.67
C ALA A 655 21.64 -35.44 10.25
N GLY A 656 22.42 -36.28 10.91
CA GLY A 656 22.10 -37.66 11.30
C GLY A 656 20.72 -37.90 11.90
N LYS A 657 19.85 -38.44 11.08
CA LYS A 657 18.81 -39.42 11.49
C LYS A 657 18.72 -40.45 10.38
N ALA A 658 18.90 -41.71 10.71
CA ALA A 658 18.86 -42.82 9.79
C ALA A 658 17.54 -42.82 9.02
N VAL A 659 17.61 -42.60 7.70
CA VAL A 659 16.47 -42.84 6.78
C VAL A 659 16.19 -44.33 6.83
N GLY A 660 14.99 -44.71 7.22
CA GLY A 660 14.56 -46.12 7.24
C GLY A 660 14.68 -46.75 5.87
N LYS A 661 15.20 -47.97 5.83
CA LYS A 661 15.24 -48.76 4.59
C LYS A 661 13.84 -48.93 4.04
N GLY A 662 13.57 -48.47 2.81
CA GLY A 662 12.26 -48.54 2.17
C GLY A 662 12.22 -48.02 0.76
N ILE A 663 11.09 -48.26 0.11
CA ILE A 663 10.80 -47.84 -1.25
C ILE A 663 9.76 -46.69 -1.18
N TYR A 664 10.07 -45.61 -1.91
CA TYR A 664 9.21 -44.42 -1.97
C TYR A 664 8.91 -44.08 -3.44
N SER A 665 7.74 -43.51 -3.67
CA SER A 665 7.42 -42.83 -4.94
C SER A 665 8.25 -41.56 -5.11
N LEU A 666 8.25 -40.99 -6.32
CA LEU A 666 9.00 -39.74 -6.60
C LEU A 666 8.49 -38.54 -5.80
N ASP A 667 7.22 -38.56 -5.37
CA ASP A 667 6.57 -37.57 -4.50
C ASP A 667 6.76 -37.86 -3.00
N GLY A 668 7.64 -38.82 -2.63
CA GLY A 668 8.04 -39.10 -1.25
C GLY A 668 7.12 -40.06 -0.49
N ARG A 669 6.07 -40.59 -1.09
CA ARG A 669 5.15 -41.53 -0.44
C ARG A 669 5.81 -42.87 -0.21
N TYR A 670 5.79 -43.40 1.03
CA TYR A 670 6.29 -44.74 1.34
C TYR A 670 5.44 -45.84 0.69
N LEU A 671 6.07 -46.73 -0.04
CA LEU A 671 5.43 -47.81 -0.82
C LEU A 671 5.73 -49.23 -0.29
N GLY A 672 6.53 -49.33 0.77
CA GLY A 672 6.93 -50.60 1.36
C GLY A 672 8.40 -50.94 1.18
N THR A 673 8.78 -52.21 1.33
CA THR A 673 10.17 -52.67 1.26
C THR A 673 10.43 -53.66 0.13
N ASP A 674 9.40 -54.05 -0.62
CA ASP A 674 9.50 -55.03 -1.70
C ASP A 674 9.18 -54.41 -3.05
N LEU A 675 10.22 -54.07 -3.80
CA LEU A 675 10.13 -53.48 -5.15
C LEU A 675 9.37 -54.39 -6.14
N ASN A 676 9.38 -55.73 -5.95
CA ASN A 676 8.73 -56.66 -6.87
C ASN A 676 7.21 -56.56 -6.87
N ARG A 677 6.63 -56.04 -5.80
CA ARG A 677 5.18 -55.83 -5.68
C ARG A 677 4.64 -54.57 -6.32
N LEU A 678 5.53 -53.72 -6.78
CA LEU A 678 5.15 -52.44 -7.42
C LEU A 678 5.13 -52.64 -8.97
N GLY A 679 4.38 -51.82 -9.67
CA GLY A 679 4.32 -51.81 -11.13
C GLY A 679 5.59 -51.28 -11.78
N HIS A 680 5.64 -51.28 -13.13
CA HIS A 680 6.74 -50.61 -13.83
C HIS A 680 6.69 -49.09 -13.55
N GLY A 681 7.82 -48.52 -13.16
CA GLY A 681 7.90 -47.10 -12.79
C GLY A 681 9.27 -46.71 -12.23
N ILE A 682 9.40 -45.46 -11.82
CA ILE A 682 10.60 -44.94 -11.18
C ILE A 682 10.33 -44.73 -9.68
N TYR A 683 11.20 -45.28 -8.85
CA TYR A 683 11.07 -45.28 -7.38
C TYR A 683 12.35 -44.80 -6.70
N ILE A 684 12.26 -44.40 -5.46
CA ILE A 684 13.40 -44.16 -4.59
C ILE A 684 13.56 -45.39 -3.68
N VAL A 685 14.65 -46.11 -3.82
CA VAL A 685 14.98 -47.28 -3.01
C VAL A 685 16.24 -47.00 -2.23
N ASP A 686 16.18 -47.00 -0.90
CA ASP A 686 17.29 -46.68 0.02
C ASP A 686 18.00 -45.39 -0.40
N GLY A 687 17.23 -44.35 -0.76
CA GLY A 687 17.72 -43.03 -1.13
C GLY A 687 18.26 -42.92 -2.56
N LYS A 688 18.13 -43.95 -3.40
CA LYS A 688 18.57 -43.94 -4.79
C LYS A 688 17.39 -44.10 -5.75
N LYS A 689 17.43 -43.41 -6.88
CA LYS A 689 16.44 -43.51 -7.95
C LYS A 689 16.63 -44.84 -8.69
N VAL A 690 15.61 -45.69 -8.73
CA VAL A 690 15.59 -47.02 -9.36
C VAL A 690 14.42 -47.10 -10.33
N ALA A 691 14.66 -47.50 -11.55
CA ALA A 691 13.62 -47.84 -12.52
C ALA A 691 13.30 -49.35 -12.41
N LYS A 692 11.99 -49.68 -12.38
CA LYS A 692 11.51 -51.07 -12.44
C LYS A 692 10.76 -51.32 -13.75
#